data_199924c0fb1565dbf81352de42ed8719
#
_entry.id   199924c0fb1565dbf81352de42ed8719
#
_cell.length_a   1.000
_cell.length_b   1.000
_cell.length_c   1.000
_cell.angle_alpha   90.00
_cell.angle_beta   90.00
_cell.angle_gamma   90.00
#
_symmetry.space_group_name_H-M   'P 1'
#
loop_
_entity.id
_entity.type
_entity.pdbx_description
1 polymer ?
#
loop_
_entity_poly.entity_id
_entity_poly.type
_entity_poly.pdbx_seq_one_letter_code
_entity_poly.pdbx_strand_id
1 'polypeptide(L)'
;MQDKLIIRGARAHNLKNVNVEIPRDKLVVVTGLSGSGKSSLAFDTIYAEGQRRYVESLSAYARMFLGNMEKPDVDSIEGLSPAISIDQKTTSKNPRSTVGTTTEINDYLRLLYARVGTPYCINGHGAITASSVEQIVDQVLELPERTRMQILAPVVRRKKGQHKMIFDRIQKDGYVRVRVDGEIFDISEVPELSKSKMHNIEIVVDRLINKDGIRSRLFDSVEAALRLADGYVIIDTMDGNELLFSEHYSCPVCGFTVSELEPRLFSFNAPFGSCSTCDGLGSKLEVDLDLVIPDRSKTLREGALAPWNPISSNYYPAMLEQAMTSFGIDMDTPFENLTEEEQNLVLYGSGEREFHFHYINDFGGERNIDLPFEGVVNNIDRRYHETNSDFTRNVMRGYMNELPCATCHGYRLNNQALCVRVGGENGLNIGQVSDLSVADHLELLTHLELSENEKTIATPIVKEIKDRLTFLNNVGLNYLTLSRSAGTLSGGESQRIRLATQIGSNLSGVLYILDEPSIGLHQRDNDRLISSLKKMRDLGNTLIVVEHDEDTMRQADWLIDVGPGAGDFGGQIVASGTPEDVAKNKKSITGQYLSGAKEIPVPLERRKGNGRVLRVKGASENNLQNIDVTFPLGKFIAVTGVSGSGKSTLVNSILKKAIAQKLNRNSAKPGKHKALEGIENIERLIDIDQSPIGRTPRSNPATYTGVFDDIRDLFAKTNEAKIRGYKKGRFSFNVKGGRCEACSGDGIIKIEMHFLPDVYVPCEVCHGTRYNSETLEVHYKDKNIAEILDMTVNDAVEFFAPIPKIARKLQTIKDVGLGYVTLGQPATTLSGGEAQRMKLASELHKRSTGKSLYILDEPTTGLHTDDIARLLKVLQRFVDDGNTVLVIEHNLDVIKTADHIIDLGPEGGVGGGQIVATGTPEEVAKVKESFTGQYLKDKLK
;
A
#
# COMPACT_ATOMS: atom_id res chain seq x y z
N MET A 1 4.88 -17.95 39.57
CA MET A 1 4.99 -17.98 38.10
C MET A 1 6.47 -18.14 37.76
N GLN A 2 6.82 -18.86 36.70
CA GLN A 2 8.22 -18.93 36.27
C GLN A 2 8.66 -17.53 35.79
N ASP A 3 9.76 -17.01 36.35
CA ASP A 3 10.28 -15.66 36.02
C ASP A 3 11.06 -15.63 34.69
N LYS A 4 11.18 -16.78 34.04
CA LYS A 4 11.97 -16.95 32.81
C LYS A 4 11.23 -17.83 31.81
N LEU A 5 11.47 -17.56 30.52
CA LEU A 5 11.22 -18.46 29.40
C LEU A 5 12.50 -19.29 29.19
N ILE A 6 12.37 -20.61 29.28
CA ILE A 6 13.53 -21.53 29.18
C ILE A 6 13.37 -22.36 27.92
N ILE A 7 14.31 -22.24 27.00
CA ILE A 7 14.35 -22.96 25.72
C ILE A 7 15.51 -23.96 25.79
N ARG A 8 15.23 -25.22 25.46
CA ARG A 8 16.21 -26.29 25.41
C ARG A 8 16.20 -27.02 24.07
N GLY A 9 17.38 -27.16 23.48
CA GLY A 9 17.54 -27.96 22.27
C GLY A 9 16.89 -27.42 21.03
N ALA A 10 16.91 -26.09 20.78
CA ALA A 10 16.37 -25.54 19.54
C ALA A 10 17.28 -25.83 18.35
N ARG A 11 16.73 -26.43 17.27
CA ARG A 11 17.43 -26.89 16.07
C ARG A 11 16.78 -26.45 14.76
N ALA A 12 15.82 -25.52 14.82
CA ALA A 12 15.16 -25.00 13.63
C ALA A 12 16.18 -24.36 12.67
N HIS A 13 16.13 -24.73 11.40
CA HIS A 13 17.04 -24.26 10.34
C HIS A 13 18.54 -24.41 10.70
N ASN A 14 19.26 -23.29 10.87
CA ASN A 14 20.70 -23.30 11.17
C ASN A 14 21.03 -23.32 12.66
N LEU A 15 20.04 -23.39 13.58
CA LEU A 15 20.28 -23.41 15.01
C LEU A 15 20.97 -24.72 15.45
N LYS A 16 22.01 -24.61 16.26
CA LYS A 16 22.87 -25.71 16.72
C LYS A 16 22.55 -26.14 18.15
N ASN A 17 21.39 -26.76 18.35
CA ASN A 17 20.96 -27.27 19.66
C ASN A 17 21.03 -26.19 20.74
N VAL A 18 20.40 -25.04 20.46
CA VAL A 18 20.47 -23.82 21.28
C VAL A 18 19.73 -24.00 22.58
N ASN A 19 20.39 -23.65 23.70
CA ASN A 19 19.81 -23.52 25.02
C ASN A 19 19.91 -22.06 25.46
N VAL A 20 18.78 -21.44 25.82
CA VAL A 20 18.74 -20.04 26.23
C VAL A 20 17.65 -19.78 27.26
N GLU A 21 17.96 -18.93 28.26
CA GLU A 21 17.01 -18.45 29.25
C GLU A 21 16.73 -16.97 28.97
N ILE A 22 15.45 -16.61 28.87
CA ILE A 22 14.96 -15.27 28.54
C ILE A 22 14.15 -14.77 29.74
N PRO A 23 14.52 -13.62 30.36
CA PRO A 23 13.74 -13.05 31.47
C PRO A 23 12.36 -12.59 30.97
N ARG A 24 11.31 -12.83 31.77
CA ARG A 24 9.94 -12.38 31.49
C ARG A 24 9.75 -10.92 31.91
N ASP A 25 8.69 -10.28 31.38
CA ASP A 25 8.30 -8.91 31.68
C ASP A 25 9.45 -7.91 31.41
N LYS A 26 10.22 -8.19 30.36
CA LYS A 26 11.40 -7.43 29.92
C LYS A 26 11.34 -7.15 28.43
N LEU A 27 12.06 -6.09 28.04
CA LEU A 27 12.39 -5.80 26.65
C LEU A 27 13.69 -6.54 26.31
N VAL A 28 13.54 -7.64 25.55
CA VAL A 28 14.66 -8.51 25.14
C VAL A 28 14.95 -8.28 23.67
N VAL A 29 16.18 -7.96 23.34
CA VAL A 29 16.62 -7.81 21.95
C VAL A 29 17.45 -9.02 21.51
N VAL A 30 17.05 -9.64 20.40
CA VAL A 30 17.79 -10.72 19.72
C VAL A 30 18.54 -10.09 18.54
N THR A 31 19.86 -10.12 18.59
CA THR A 31 20.75 -9.49 17.61
C THR A 31 21.78 -10.46 17.04
N GLY A 32 22.61 -10.01 16.10
CA GLY A 32 23.67 -10.79 15.44
C GLY A 32 23.69 -10.56 13.93
N LEU A 33 24.65 -11.14 13.23
CA LEU A 33 24.82 -11.01 11.76
C LEU A 33 23.59 -11.45 10.97
N SER A 34 23.42 -10.93 9.76
CA SER A 34 22.38 -11.43 8.83
C SER A 34 22.60 -12.91 8.55
N GLY A 35 21.51 -13.73 8.62
CA GLY A 35 21.60 -15.18 8.45
C GLY A 35 22.21 -15.95 9.65
N SER A 36 22.39 -15.33 10.82
CA SER A 36 22.93 -16.01 12.02
C SER A 36 21.94 -16.92 12.74
N GLY A 37 20.62 -16.86 12.44
CA GLY A 37 19.59 -17.69 13.07
C GLY A 37 18.68 -16.95 14.05
N LYS A 38 18.71 -15.60 14.07
CA LYS A 38 17.84 -14.77 14.94
C LYS A 38 16.35 -15.04 14.74
N SER A 39 15.91 -14.95 13.49
CA SER A 39 14.51 -15.18 13.12
C SER A 39 14.12 -16.64 13.36
N SER A 40 15.03 -17.60 13.12
CA SER A 40 14.80 -19.02 13.42
C SER A 40 14.55 -19.25 14.92
N LEU A 41 15.27 -18.53 15.81
CA LEU A 41 15.03 -18.61 17.24
C LEU A 41 13.71 -17.91 17.64
N ALA A 42 13.49 -16.66 17.20
CA ALA A 42 12.36 -15.85 17.64
C ALA A 42 11.03 -16.31 17.01
N PHE A 43 10.99 -16.51 15.69
CA PHE A 43 9.75 -16.81 14.96
C PHE A 43 9.55 -18.30 14.74
N ASP A 44 10.52 -19.01 14.15
CA ASP A 44 10.36 -20.43 13.77
C ASP A 44 10.42 -21.38 14.97
N THR A 45 10.92 -20.92 16.12
CA THR A 45 10.98 -21.71 17.37
C THR A 45 10.01 -21.18 18.43
N ILE A 46 10.22 -19.97 18.97
CA ILE A 46 9.46 -19.47 20.14
C ILE A 46 8.00 -19.13 19.73
N TYR A 47 7.81 -18.33 18.67
CA TYR A 47 6.47 -17.96 18.21
C TYR A 47 5.71 -19.18 17.70
N ALA A 48 6.34 -20.01 16.87
CA ALA A 48 5.70 -21.19 16.28
C ALA A 48 5.18 -22.15 17.35
N GLU A 49 5.96 -22.41 18.43
CA GLU A 49 5.52 -23.25 19.55
C GLU A 49 4.41 -22.56 20.37
N GLY A 50 4.49 -21.24 20.59
CA GLY A 50 3.44 -20.49 21.27
C GLY A 50 2.10 -20.55 20.53
N GLN A 51 2.14 -20.34 19.24
CA GLN A 51 0.96 -20.42 18.38
C GLN A 51 0.41 -21.85 18.30
N ARG A 52 1.28 -22.86 18.16
CA ARG A 52 0.88 -24.27 18.17
C ARG A 52 0.10 -24.64 19.44
N ARG A 53 0.64 -24.29 20.61
CA ARG A 53 -0.03 -24.55 21.91
C ARG A 53 -1.35 -23.83 22.03
N TYR A 54 -1.44 -22.61 21.54
CA TYR A 54 -2.69 -21.85 21.50
C TYR A 54 -3.74 -22.54 20.63
N VAL A 55 -3.37 -22.93 19.40
CA VAL A 55 -4.27 -23.63 18.47
C VAL A 55 -4.69 -24.98 19.04
N GLU A 56 -3.79 -25.74 19.67
CA GLU A 56 -4.13 -27.00 20.33
C GLU A 56 -5.13 -26.86 21.48
N SER A 57 -5.17 -25.68 22.14
CA SER A 57 -6.14 -25.38 23.19
C SER A 57 -7.56 -25.11 22.67
N LEU A 58 -7.72 -24.87 21.36
CA LEU A 58 -9.00 -24.58 20.74
C LEU A 58 -9.83 -25.87 20.50
N SER A 59 -11.13 -25.69 20.24
CA SER A 59 -12.03 -26.80 19.90
C SER A 59 -11.56 -27.55 18.63
N ALA A 60 -11.91 -28.83 18.51
CA ALA A 60 -11.59 -29.63 17.32
C ALA A 60 -12.13 -29.00 16.02
N TYR A 61 -13.30 -28.35 16.10
CA TYR A 61 -13.88 -27.62 14.95
C TYR A 61 -13.02 -26.42 14.53
N ALA A 62 -12.56 -25.58 15.47
CA ALA A 62 -11.67 -24.45 15.15
C ALA A 62 -10.32 -24.92 14.57
N ARG A 63 -9.77 -26.03 15.09
CA ARG A 63 -8.52 -26.64 14.56
C ARG A 63 -8.63 -27.12 13.11
N MET A 64 -9.83 -27.60 12.69
CA MET A 64 -10.05 -27.98 11.28
C MET A 64 -9.87 -26.81 10.29
N PHE A 65 -10.21 -25.58 10.71
CA PHE A 65 -10.05 -24.38 9.88
C PHE A 65 -8.63 -23.79 9.95
N LEU A 66 -7.94 -23.94 11.08
CA LEU A 66 -6.60 -23.35 11.28
C LEU A 66 -5.46 -24.29 10.78
N GLY A 67 -5.77 -25.53 10.47
CA GLY A 67 -4.80 -26.55 10.05
C GLY A 67 -3.96 -27.08 11.22
N ASN A 68 -3.25 -28.19 10.97
CA ASN A 68 -2.26 -28.72 11.90
C ASN A 68 -0.96 -27.92 11.75
N MET A 69 -0.51 -27.31 12.83
CA MET A 69 0.80 -26.66 12.87
C MET A 69 1.87 -27.70 13.18
N GLU A 70 2.92 -27.70 12.37
CA GLU A 70 4.09 -28.54 12.62
C GLU A 70 4.77 -28.13 13.94
N LYS A 71 5.19 -29.11 14.71
CA LYS A 71 5.96 -28.86 15.93
C LYS A 71 7.36 -28.38 15.53
N PRO A 72 7.83 -27.20 16.02
CA PRO A 72 9.19 -26.78 15.77
C PRO A 72 10.20 -27.79 16.37
N ASP A 73 11.37 -27.89 15.74
CA ASP A 73 12.43 -28.77 16.20
C ASP A 73 13.11 -28.19 17.47
N VAL A 74 12.51 -28.51 18.61
CA VAL A 74 12.95 -28.06 19.94
C VAL A 74 12.61 -29.14 20.97
N ASP A 75 13.49 -29.38 21.93
CA ASP A 75 13.25 -30.37 22.97
C ASP A 75 12.12 -29.91 23.91
N SER A 76 12.25 -28.71 24.49
CA SER A 76 11.24 -28.12 25.35
C SER A 76 11.30 -26.58 25.39
N ILE A 77 10.11 -25.97 25.58
CA ILE A 77 9.99 -24.54 25.95
C ILE A 77 9.09 -24.44 27.17
N GLU A 78 9.65 -23.92 28.28
CA GLU A 78 8.95 -23.70 29.54
C GLU A 78 8.70 -22.21 29.77
N GLY A 79 7.62 -21.85 30.48
CA GLY A 79 7.26 -20.47 30.80
C GLY A 79 6.65 -19.66 29.64
N LEU A 80 6.20 -20.33 28.57
CA LEU A 80 5.64 -19.67 27.38
C LEU A 80 4.26 -19.08 27.67
N SER A 81 4.07 -17.79 27.40
CA SER A 81 2.80 -17.08 27.42
C SER A 81 2.14 -17.11 26.02
N PRO A 82 0.83 -16.74 25.90
CA PRO A 82 0.24 -16.50 24.58
C PRO A 82 1.12 -15.56 23.75
N ALA A 83 1.45 -15.97 22.52
CA ALA A 83 2.42 -15.26 21.69
C ALA A 83 1.72 -14.53 20.54
N ILE A 84 2.11 -13.27 20.32
CA ILE A 84 1.66 -12.42 19.19
C ILE A 84 2.89 -12.01 18.38
N SER A 85 2.85 -12.26 17.08
CA SER A 85 3.90 -11.85 16.13
C SER A 85 3.52 -10.58 15.38
N ILE A 86 4.49 -9.67 15.26
CA ILE A 86 4.38 -8.46 14.44
C ILE A 86 5.56 -8.46 13.45
N ASP A 87 5.36 -9.15 12.32
CA ASP A 87 6.33 -9.31 11.25
C ASP A 87 6.20 -8.23 10.15
N GLN A 88 7.20 -8.14 9.29
CA GLN A 88 7.20 -7.22 8.14
C GLN A 88 6.41 -7.76 6.94
N LYS A 89 6.11 -9.04 6.89
CA LYS A 89 5.50 -9.68 5.72
C LYS A 89 4.04 -9.27 5.61
N THR A 90 3.69 -8.73 4.45
CA THR A 90 2.35 -8.45 3.93
C THR A 90 1.77 -7.06 4.22
N THR A 91 2.07 -6.13 3.33
CA THR A 91 1.07 -5.10 2.99
C THR A 91 -0.14 -5.81 2.38
N SER A 92 -1.33 -5.52 2.91
CA SER A 92 -2.58 -6.04 2.32
C SER A 92 -2.68 -5.58 0.87
N LYS A 93 -2.80 -6.52 -0.07
CA LYS A 93 -3.03 -6.21 -1.49
C LYS A 93 -4.50 -5.88 -1.79
N ASN A 94 -5.36 -5.91 -0.77
CA ASN A 94 -6.77 -5.58 -0.93
C ASN A 94 -6.92 -4.05 -1.14
N PRO A 95 -7.42 -3.58 -2.30
CA PRO A 95 -7.55 -2.15 -2.58
C PRO A 95 -8.60 -1.45 -1.69
N ARG A 96 -9.46 -2.21 -1.01
CA ARG A 96 -10.44 -1.69 -0.06
C ARG A 96 -9.89 -1.52 1.35
N SER A 97 -8.69 -2.03 1.64
CA SER A 97 -8.05 -1.86 2.94
C SER A 97 -7.40 -0.48 3.05
N THR A 98 -7.72 0.26 4.11
CA THR A 98 -7.16 1.58 4.43
C THR A 98 -6.52 1.59 5.82
N VAL A 99 -5.74 2.63 6.14
CA VAL A 99 -5.22 2.83 7.50
C VAL A 99 -6.38 2.82 8.51
N GLY A 100 -7.48 3.55 8.23
CA GLY A 100 -8.65 3.62 9.11
C GLY A 100 -9.33 2.28 9.34
N THR A 101 -9.41 1.39 8.32
CA THR A 101 -10.00 0.05 8.49
C THR A 101 -9.05 -0.91 9.21
N THR A 102 -7.74 -0.80 8.97
CA THR A 102 -6.74 -1.66 9.61
C THR A 102 -6.57 -1.35 11.10
N THR A 103 -6.79 -0.09 11.50
CA THR A 103 -6.72 0.37 12.90
C THR A 103 -8.06 0.31 13.62
N GLU A 104 -9.12 -0.14 12.95
CA GLU A 104 -10.50 -0.14 13.44
C GLU A 104 -11.07 1.27 13.74
N ILE A 105 -10.31 2.33 13.54
CA ILE A 105 -10.79 3.72 13.76
C ILE A 105 -12.00 4.02 12.89
N ASN A 106 -12.04 3.50 11.66
CA ASN A 106 -13.16 3.69 10.75
C ASN A 106 -14.50 3.17 11.32
N ASP A 107 -14.48 2.08 12.10
CA ASP A 107 -15.70 1.53 12.69
C ASP A 107 -16.26 2.46 13.80
N TYR A 108 -15.38 3.08 14.58
CA TYR A 108 -15.78 4.10 15.55
C TYR A 108 -16.23 5.39 14.89
N LEU A 109 -15.60 5.82 13.79
CA LEU A 109 -16.06 6.96 12.99
C LEU A 109 -17.46 6.71 12.43
N ARG A 110 -17.70 5.55 11.84
CA ARG A 110 -19.04 5.16 11.35
C ARG A 110 -20.10 5.23 12.43
N LEU A 111 -19.76 4.76 13.65
CA LEU A 111 -20.65 4.84 14.80
C LEU A 111 -20.89 6.30 15.23
N LEU A 112 -19.85 7.12 15.28
CA LEU A 112 -19.94 8.54 15.63
C LEU A 112 -20.87 9.27 14.65
N TYR A 113 -20.64 9.13 13.34
CA TYR A 113 -21.46 9.80 12.32
C TYR A 113 -22.91 9.30 12.30
N ALA A 114 -23.15 8.03 12.60
CA ALA A 114 -24.50 7.48 12.70
C ALA A 114 -25.27 7.97 13.93
N ARG A 115 -24.58 8.38 15.01
CA ARG A 115 -25.23 8.74 16.29
C ARG A 115 -25.35 10.23 16.55
N VAL A 116 -24.35 11.01 16.11
CA VAL A 116 -24.31 12.47 16.34
C VAL A 116 -24.17 13.28 15.03
N GLY A 117 -24.16 12.63 13.88
CA GLY A 117 -24.07 13.28 12.60
C GLY A 117 -25.37 13.95 12.19
N THR A 118 -25.27 15.16 11.65
CA THR A 118 -26.40 15.91 11.08
C THR A 118 -26.28 15.91 9.57
N PRO A 119 -27.27 15.42 8.80
CA PRO A 119 -27.27 15.50 7.34
C PRO A 119 -27.56 16.92 6.85
N TYR A 120 -26.85 17.34 5.78
CA TYR A 120 -27.03 18.61 5.11
C TYR A 120 -27.45 18.39 3.63
N CYS A 121 -28.28 19.28 3.12
CA CYS A 121 -28.67 19.18 1.72
C CYS A 121 -27.48 19.43 0.79
N ILE A 122 -27.26 18.52 -0.17
CA ILE A 122 -26.17 18.63 -1.16
C ILE A 122 -26.29 19.86 -2.06
N ASN A 123 -27.53 20.42 -2.19
CA ASN A 123 -27.83 21.62 -2.98
C ASN A 123 -27.76 22.90 -2.12
N GLY A 124 -27.21 22.86 -0.91
CA GLY A 124 -26.99 24.02 -0.07
C GLY A 124 -28.23 24.60 0.65
N HIS A 125 -29.30 23.81 0.82
CA HIS A 125 -30.55 24.29 1.48
C HIS A 125 -30.50 24.16 3.01
N GLY A 126 -29.35 23.87 3.63
CA GLY A 126 -29.20 23.76 5.08
C GLY A 126 -29.33 22.33 5.63
N ALA A 127 -29.45 22.23 6.95
CA ALA A 127 -29.57 20.99 7.66
C ALA A 127 -30.91 20.26 7.35
N ILE A 128 -30.84 18.95 7.29
CA ILE A 128 -32.01 18.09 7.09
C ILE A 128 -32.31 17.40 8.41
N THR A 129 -33.53 17.63 8.93
CA THR A 129 -33.98 17.01 10.18
C THR A 129 -35.10 16.02 9.92
N ALA A 130 -35.10 14.90 10.63
CA ALA A 130 -36.26 14.03 10.76
C ALA A 130 -36.94 14.40 12.09
N SER A 131 -38.26 14.50 12.06
CA SER A 131 -39.03 14.84 13.24
C SER A 131 -39.95 13.70 13.63
N SER A 132 -39.92 13.26 14.89
CA SER A 132 -40.96 12.30 15.37
C SER A 132 -42.34 12.96 15.44
N VAL A 133 -43.39 12.12 15.48
CA VAL A 133 -44.75 12.62 15.61
C VAL A 133 -44.89 13.55 16.81
N GLU A 134 -44.28 13.20 17.96
CA GLU A 134 -44.31 14.04 19.17
C GLU A 134 -43.65 15.40 18.95
N GLN A 135 -42.49 15.43 18.29
CA GLN A 135 -41.76 16.64 17.99
C GLN A 135 -42.54 17.55 17.01
N ILE A 136 -43.18 16.96 16.00
CA ILE A 136 -44.05 17.70 15.08
C ILE A 136 -45.23 18.30 15.83
N VAL A 137 -45.87 17.55 16.71
CA VAL A 137 -46.99 18.00 17.53
C VAL A 137 -46.56 19.14 18.48
N ASP A 138 -45.38 19.02 19.14
CA ASP A 138 -44.88 20.05 20.04
C ASP A 138 -44.61 21.34 19.28
N GLN A 139 -43.95 21.27 18.13
CA GLN A 139 -43.69 22.45 17.28
C GLN A 139 -44.99 23.11 16.76
N VAL A 140 -45.98 22.31 16.40
CA VAL A 140 -47.28 22.84 15.95
C VAL A 140 -48.06 23.49 17.09
N LEU A 141 -47.91 23.00 18.32
CA LEU A 141 -48.54 23.62 19.50
C LEU A 141 -47.85 24.94 19.94
N GLU A 142 -46.61 25.21 19.55
CA GLU A 142 -45.93 26.51 19.74
C GLU A 142 -46.49 27.61 18.85
N LEU A 143 -47.30 27.30 17.83
CA LEU A 143 -47.97 28.32 17.02
C LEU A 143 -48.92 29.16 17.91
N PRO A 144 -49.24 30.43 17.53
CA PRO A 144 -50.14 31.30 18.32
C PRO A 144 -51.48 30.66 18.60
N GLU A 145 -52.04 30.89 19.80
CA GLU A 145 -53.40 30.47 20.11
C GLU A 145 -54.40 30.92 19.09
N ARG A 146 -55.40 30.05 18.81
CA ARG A 146 -56.48 30.24 17.78
C ARG A 146 -56.00 30.18 16.34
N THR A 147 -54.75 29.86 16.04
CA THR A 147 -54.29 29.59 14.67
C THR A 147 -55.16 28.48 14.07
N ARG A 148 -55.76 28.75 12.93
CA ARG A 148 -56.51 27.75 12.14
C ARG A 148 -55.53 27.01 11.27
N MET A 149 -55.57 25.67 11.27
CA MET A 149 -54.62 24.86 10.53
C MET A 149 -55.29 23.70 9.83
N GLN A 150 -54.73 23.28 8.70
CA GLN A 150 -55.08 22.06 7.99
C GLN A 150 -53.92 21.11 8.02
N ILE A 151 -54.18 19.84 8.29
CA ILE A 151 -53.21 18.76 8.26
C ILE A 151 -53.35 18.06 6.91
N LEU A 152 -52.31 18.11 6.11
CA LEU A 152 -52.29 17.65 4.74
C LEU A 152 -51.31 16.52 4.55
N ALA A 153 -51.73 15.45 3.88
CA ALA A 153 -50.86 14.33 3.51
C ALA A 153 -50.47 14.44 2.03
N PRO A 154 -49.21 14.79 1.65
CA PRO A 154 -48.79 14.99 0.28
C PRO A 154 -48.51 13.65 -0.42
N VAL A 155 -49.52 13.06 -1.03
CA VAL A 155 -49.45 11.74 -1.70
C VAL A 155 -48.87 11.79 -3.11
N VAL A 156 -48.90 12.96 -3.79
CA VAL A 156 -48.22 13.21 -5.05
C VAL A 156 -47.42 14.51 -4.95
N ARG A 157 -46.12 14.44 -5.21
CA ARG A 157 -45.19 15.59 -5.16
C ARG A 157 -44.52 15.74 -6.52
N ARG A 158 -44.87 16.78 -7.28
CA ARG A 158 -44.29 17.16 -8.58
C ARG A 158 -44.13 15.98 -9.56
N LYS A 159 -45.18 15.14 -9.70
CA LYS A 159 -45.20 14.03 -10.66
C LYS A 159 -46.16 14.32 -11.83
N LYS A 160 -45.76 13.96 -13.04
CA LYS A 160 -46.61 14.03 -14.23
C LYS A 160 -47.63 12.89 -14.23
N GLY A 161 -48.84 13.17 -14.68
CA GLY A 161 -49.88 12.14 -14.82
C GLY A 161 -51.24 12.63 -14.44
N GLN A 162 -52.30 11.86 -14.78
CA GLN A 162 -53.70 12.16 -14.40
C GLN A 162 -54.06 11.66 -13.00
N HIS A 163 -53.28 10.78 -12.41
CA HIS A 163 -53.39 10.25 -11.04
C HIS A 163 -54.77 9.68 -10.65
N LYS A 164 -55.61 9.24 -11.62
CA LYS A 164 -56.99 8.70 -11.38
C LYS A 164 -56.99 7.61 -10.30
N MET A 165 -56.07 6.64 -10.36
CA MET A 165 -56.02 5.56 -9.39
C MET A 165 -55.75 6.05 -7.95
N ILE A 166 -55.08 7.19 -7.79
CA ILE A 166 -54.80 7.78 -6.49
C ILE A 166 -56.09 8.38 -5.92
N PHE A 167 -56.85 9.13 -6.72
CA PHE A 167 -58.15 9.67 -6.31
C PHE A 167 -59.14 8.57 -5.96
N ASP A 168 -59.24 7.48 -6.73
CA ASP A 168 -60.04 6.29 -6.43
C ASP A 168 -59.68 5.64 -5.10
N ARG A 169 -58.39 5.60 -4.78
CA ARG A 169 -57.88 5.07 -3.49
C ARG A 169 -58.25 5.98 -2.32
N ILE A 170 -58.01 7.29 -2.47
CA ILE A 170 -58.34 8.32 -1.46
C ILE A 170 -59.83 8.27 -1.11
N GLN A 171 -60.69 8.13 -2.10
CA GLN A 171 -62.15 8.02 -1.95
C GLN A 171 -62.55 6.72 -1.21
N LYS A 172 -61.91 5.59 -1.53
CA LYS A 172 -62.12 4.31 -0.83
C LYS A 172 -61.67 4.35 0.62
N ASP A 173 -60.60 5.08 0.92
CA ASP A 173 -60.07 5.25 2.28
C ASP A 173 -60.94 6.25 3.10
N GLY A 174 -62.04 6.83 2.51
CA GLY A 174 -63.03 7.65 3.23
C GLY A 174 -62.67 9.14 3.36
N TYR A 175 -61.66 9.63 2.67
CA TYR A 175 -61.31 11.05 2.66
C TYR A 175 -62.16 11.81 1.63
N VAL A 176 -62.66 12.99 2.03
CA VAL A 176 -63.63 13.75 1.28
C VAL A 176 -63.00 14.89 0.49
N ARG A 177 -61.85 15.40 0.93
CA ARG A 177 -61.22 16.61 0.37
C ARG A 177 -59.74 16.37 0.04
N VAL A 178 -59.35 16.94 -1.10
CA VAL A 178 -57.98 16.98 -1.57
C VAL A 178 -57.58 18.38 -1.96
N ARG A 179 -56.33 18.73 -1.80
CA ARG A 179 -55.73 19.94 -2.38
C ARG A 179 -54.92 19.52 -3.61
N VAL A 180 -55.21 20.10 -4.74
CA VAL A 180 -54.56 19.83 -6.02
C VAL A 180 -53.95 21.13 -6.52
N ASP A 181 -52.64 21.17 -6.71
CA ASP A 181 -51.86 22.31 -7.17
C ASP A 181 -52.16 23.62 -6.38
N GLY A 182 -52.43 23.49 -5.07
CA GLY A 182 -52.75 24.56 -4.15
C GLY A 182 -54.25 24.89 -3.97
N GLU A 183 -55.14 24.35 -4.80
CA GLU A 183 -56.59 24.54 -4.70
C GLU A 183 -57.28 23.35 -4.06
N ILE A 184 -58.28 23.64 -3.17
CA ILE A 184 -58.98 22.59 -2.44
C ILE A 184 -60.24 22.19 -3.21
N PHE A 185 -60.39 20.90 -3.43
CA PHE A 185 -61.56 20.31 -4.12
C PHE A 185 -62.19 19.23 -3.24
N ASP A 186 -63.50 19.08 -3.36
CA ASP A 186 -64.14 17.83 -2.99
C ASP A 186 -63.64 16.72 -3.94
N ILE A 187 -63.38 15.51 -3.43
CA ILE A 187 -62.77 14.44 -4.24
C ILE A 187 -63.57 14.06 -5.45
N SER A 188 -64.92 14.23 -5.38
CA SER A 188 -65.89 14.00 -6.47
C SER A 188 -65.82 15.11 -7.53
N GLU A 189 -65.29 16.29 -7.26
CA GLU A 189 -65.31 17.46 -8.11
C GLU A 189 -63.92 17.82 -8.66
N VAL A 190 -62.90 16.97 -8.46
CA VAL A 190 -61.52 17.17 -8.95
C VAL A 190 -61.52 17.18 -10.48
N PRO A 191 -61.01 18.25 -11.14
CA PRO A 191 -60.93 18.31 -12.60
C PRO A 191 -59.95 17.29 -13.18
N GLU A 192 -60.13 16.90 -14.43
CA GLU A 192 -59.20 15.98 -15.13
C GLU A 192 -57.82 16.63 -15.25
N LEU A 193 -56.80 16.01 -14.62
CA LEU A 193 -55.46 16.53 -14.62
C LEU A 193 -54.72 16.27 -15.94
N SER A 194 -53.84 17.18 -16.34
CA SER A 194 -53.06 17.06 -17.55
C SER A 194 -51.96 16.00 -17.42
N LYS A 195 -51.84 15.09 -18.39
CA LYS A 195 -50.77 14.06 -18.44
C LYS A 195 -49.37 14.65 -18.55
N SER A 196 -49.21 15.84 -19.09
CA SER A 196 -47.92 16.48 -19.40
C SER A 196 -47.43 17.44 -18.32
N LYS A 197 -48.29 17.92 -17.44
CA LYS A 197 -47.95 18.82 -16.33
C LYS A 197 -47.58 18.04 -15.08
N MET A 198 -46.75 18.67 -14.25
CA MET A 198 -46.40 18.17 -12.90
C MET A 198 -47.50 18.62 -11.95
N HIS A 199 -48.02 17.71 -11.13
CA HIS A 199 -49.05 17.98 -10.16
C HIS A 199 -48.60 17.67 -8.74
N ASN A 200 -49.16 18.42 -7.78
CA ASN A 200 -49.10 18.11 -6.34
C ASN A 200 -50.52 17.72 -5.90
N ILE A 201 -50.61 16.64 -5.14
CA ILE A 201 -51.91 16.20 -4.58
C ILE A 201 -51.70 15.91 -3.11
N GLU A 202 -52.40 16.64 -2.26
CA GLU A 202 -52.41 16.46 -0.80
C GLU A 202 -53.83 16.09 -0.32
N ILE A 203 -53.91 15.10 0.56
CA ILE A 203 -55.17 14.72 1.23
C ILE A 203 -55.35 15.66 2.43
N VAL A 204 -56.52 16.28 2.55
CA VAL A 204 -56.90 17.02 3.77
C VAL A 204 -57.34 16.02 4.83
N VAL A 205 -56.44 15.74 5.77
CA VAL A 205 -56.66 14.72 6.81
C VAL A 205 -57.54 15.30 7.94
N ASP A 206 -57.24 16.50 8.42
CA ASP A 206 -58.01 17.16 9.47
C ASP A 206 -57.92 18.70 9.36
N ARG A 207 -58.85 19.41 10.00
CA ARG A 207 -58.90 20.84 10.18
C ARG A 207 -59.03 21.18 11.64
N LEU A 208 -58.01 21.88 12.20
CA LEU A 208 -57.91 22.11 13.63
C LEU A 208 -57.73 23.61 13.92
N ILE A 209 -58.01 23.95 15.18
CA ILE A 209 -57.71 25.29 15.70
C ILE A 209 -56.79 25.06 16.92
N ASN A 210 -55.67 25.73 17.00
CA ASN A 210 -54.76 25.64 18.13
C ASN A 210 -55.46 26.17 19.38
N LYS A 211 -55.76 25.30 20.34
CA LYS A 211 -56.39 25.59 21.64
C LYS A 211 -55.98 24.52 22.67
N ASP A 212 -56.14 24.83 23.93
CA ASP A 212 -55.90 23.88 24.98
C ASP A 212 -56.66 22.57 24.81
N GLY A 213 -55.96 21.44 25.04
CA GLY A 213 -56.49 20.09 24.97
C GLY A 213 -56.53 19.45 23.57
N ILE A 214 -56.02 20.10 22.52
CA ILE A 214 -56.02 19.55 21.15
C ILE A 214 -54.92 18.49 20.88
N ARG A 215 -53.96 18.35 21.79
CA ARG A 215 -52.73 17.53 21.61
C ARG A 215 -53.01 16.11 21.08
N SER A 216 -53.96 15.39 21.69
CA SER A 216 -54.30 14.01 21.32
C SER A 216 -54.85 13.94 19.89
N ARG A 217 -55.82 14.82 19.53
CA ARG A 217 -56.37 14.83 18.19
C ARG A 217 -55.37 15.29 17.15
N LEU A 218 -54.49 16.24 17.47
CA LEU A 218 -53.39 16.65 16.58
C LEU A 218 -52.43 15.51 16.34
N PHE A 219 -52.09 14.76 17.42
CA PHE A 219 -51.22 13.59 17.30
C PHE A 219 -51.78 12.54 16.36
N ASP A 220 -53.04 12.14 16.53
CA ASP A 220 -53.72 11.14 15.73
C ASP A 220 -53.81 11.60 14.25
N SER A 221 -54.04 12.89 13.99
CA SER A 221 -54.17 13.45 12.65
C SER A 221 -52.82 13.55 11.94
N VAL A 222 -51.74 13.91 12.67
CA VAL A 222 -50.36 13.93 12.15
C VAL A 222 -49.87 12.51 11.85
N GLU A 223 -50.13 11.54 12.76
CA GLU A 223 -49.78 10.13 12.53
C GLU A 223 -50.50 9.56 11.31
N ALA A 224 -51.80 9.84 11.16
CA ALA A 224 -52.58 9.45 9.99
C ALA A 224 -52.00 10.06 8.69
N ALA A 225 -51.67 11.34 8.70
CA ALA A 225 -51.07 12.02 7.54
C ALA A 225 -49.70 11.42 7.13
N LEU A 226 -48.84 11.19 8.08
CA LEU A 226 -47.52 10.58 7.84
C LEU A 226 -47.66 9.17 7.25
N ARG A 227 -48.59 8.37 7.75
CA ARG A 227 -48.85 7.02 7.21
C ARG A 227 -49.39 7.04 5.78
N LEU A 228 -50.23 8.03 5.43
CA LEU A 228 -50.81 8.16 4.10
C LEU A 228 -49.82 8.66 3.07
N ALA A 229 -48.93 9.55 3.46
CA ALA A 229 -47.97 10.23 2.58
C ALA A 229 -46.54 9.74 2.75
N ASP A 230 -46.35 8.48 3.17
CA ASP A 230 -45.04 7.83 3.28
C ASP A 230 -44.04 8.66 4.09
N GLY A 231 -44.44 9.07 5.30
CA GLY A 231 -43.65 9.81 6.25
C GLY A 231 -43.56 11.33 6.07
N TYR A 232 -44.49 11.92 5.31
CA TYR A 232 -44.57 13.39 5.09
C TYR A 232 -45.91 13.96 5.60
N VAL A 233 -45.87 15.16 6.19
CA VAL A 233 -47.05 15.92 6.57
C VAL A 233 -46.81 17.41 6.34
N ILE A 234 -47.84 18.10 5.84
CA ILE A 234 -47.88 19.55 5.69
C ILE A 234 -48.88 20.11 6.68
N ILE A 235 -48.47 21.08 7.47
CA ILE A 235 -49.33 21.89 8.31
C ILE A 235 -49.51 23.25 7.63
N ASP A 236 -50.70 23.46 7.06
CA ASP A 236 -51.04 24.73 6.42
C ASP A 236 -51.80 25.59 7.45
N THR A 237 -51.23 26.74 7.83
CA THR A 237 -51.81 27.64 8.85
C THR A 237 -52.92 28.54 8.26
N MET A 238 -53.33 28.36 7.02
CA MET A 238 -54.33 29.11 6.33
C MET A 238 -54.07 30.64 6.22
N ASP A 239 -52.96 31.10 6.71
CA ASP A 239 -52.49 32.49 6.63
C ASP A 239 -51.40 32.63 5.52
N GLY A 240 -51.21 31.59 4.72
CA GLY A 240 -50.21 31.50 3.66
C GLY A 240 -48.83 30.92 4.09
N ASN A 241 -48.71 30.48 5.35
CA ASN A 241 -47.55 29.78 5.84
C ASN A 241 -47.79 28.27 5.84
N GLU A 242 -46.90 27.51 5.20
CA GLU A 242 -46.90 26.05 5.20
C GLU A 242 -45.66 25.52 5.91
N LEU A 243 -45.85 24.60 6.85
CA LEU A 243 -44.78 23.89 7.54
C LEU A 243 -44.76 22.46 7.04
N LEU A 244 -43.72 22.07 6.34
CA LEU A 244 -43.50 20.70 5.87
C LEU A 244 -42.65 19.96 6.90
N PHE A 245 -43.16 18.85 7.41
CA PHE A 245 -42.44 17.92 8.30
C PHE A 245 -42.27 16.56 7.63
N SER A 246 -41.25 15.84 8.06
CA SER A 246 -41.00 14.49 7.60
C SER A 246 -40.44 13.62 8.72
N GLU A 247 -40.88 12.37 8.78
CA GLU A 247 -40.25 11.33 9.59
C GLU A 247 -38.90 10.86 9.01
N HIS A 248 -38.68 11.13 7.73
CA HIS A 248 -37.42 10.81 7.03
C HIS A 248 -36.53 12.04 6.93
N TYR A 249 -35.21 11.79 6.88
CA TYR A 249 -34.24 12.84 6.59
C TYR A 249 -34.39 13.31 5.14
N SER A 250 -35.23 14.30 4.91
CA SER A 250 -35.48 14.81 3.55
C SER A 250 -35.47 16.33 3.50
N CYS A 251 -34.87 16.89 2.44
CA CYS A 251 -34.82 18.34 2.23
C CYS A 251 -36.20 18.84 1.78
N PRO A 252 -36.79 19.80 2.49
CA PRO A 252 -38.11 20.33 2.14
C PRO A 252 -38.11 21.10 0.80
N VAL A 253 -36.96 21.65 0.37
CA VAL A 253 -36.84 22.48 -0.82
C VAL A 253 -36.67 21.66 -2.11
N CYS A 254 -35.73 20.69 -2.13
CA CYS A 254 -35.38 19.96 -3.35
C CYS A 254 -35.74 18.47 -3.31
N GLY A 255 -36.26 17.97 -2.19
CA GLY A 255 -36.66 16.57 -2.04
C GLY A 255 -35.47 15.59 -1.93
N PHE A 256 -34.24 16.07 -1.76
CA PHE A 256 -33.11 15.19 -1.49
C PHE A 256 -33.30 14.45 -0.16
N THR A 257 -33.27 13.13 -0.20
CA THR A 257 -33.58 12.26 0.95
C THR A 257 -32.32 11.49 1.35
N VAL A 258 -32.07 11.42 2.65
CA VAL A 258 -31.04 10.57 3.25
C VAL A 258 -31.75 9.39 3.94
N SER A 259 -31.23 8.20 3.72
CA SER A 259 -31.72 7.01 4.42
C SER A 259 -31.42 7.11 5.92
N GLU A 260 -31.93 6.15 6.71
CA GLU A 260 -31.66 6.10 8.14
C GLU A 260 -30.15 6.16 8.42
N LEU A 261 -29.78 6.97 9.41
CA LEU A 261 -28.36 7.15 9.81
C LEU A 261 -27.86 5.94 10.60
N GLU A 262 -27.56 4.87 9.89
CA GLU A 262 -26.99 3.65 10.43
C GLU A 262 -25.50 3.54 10.12
N PRO A 263 -24.70 2.83 10.93
CA PRO A 263 -23.27 2.64 10.66
C PRO A 263 -22.95 2.02 9.29
N ARG A 264 -23.89 1.24 8.70
CA ARG A 264 -23.73 0.67 7.35
C ARG A 264 -23.76 1.71 6.23
N LEU A 265 -24.43 2.86 6.42
CA LEU A 265 -24.43 3.97 5.46
C LEU A 265 -23.02 4.55 5.27
N PHE A 266 -22.21 4.53 6.30
CA PHE A 266 -20.83 5.05 6.31
C PHE A 266 -19.77 3.99 5.97
N SER A 267 -20.19 2.84 5.44
CA SER A 267 -19.28 1.76 5.05
C SER A 267 -19.10 1.72 3.53
N PHE A 268 -17.90 1.99 3.05
CA PHE A 268 -17.58 1.84 1.62
C PHE A 268 -17.41 0.37 1.18
N ASN A 269 -17.39 -0.58 2.11
CA ASN A 269 -17.37 -2.01 1.84
C ASN A 269 -18.78 -2.62 1.69
N ALA A 270 -19.81 -1.86 2.04
CA ALA A 270 -21.22 -2.27 1.92
C ALA A 270 -21.87 -1.56 0.72
N PRO A 271 -22.65 -2.25 -0.12
CA PRO A 271 -23.31 -1.63 -1.28
C PRO A 271 -24.19 -0.44 -0.92
N PHE A 272 -24.72 -0.42 0.31
CA PHE A 272 -25.60 0.65 0.80
C PHE A 272 -24.87 2.00 1.01
N GLY A 273 -23.59 1.99 1.39
CA GLY A 273 -22.81 3.20 1.65
C GLY A 273 -21.75 3.50 0.59
N SER A 274 -21.40 2.52 -0.25
CA SER A 274 -20.37 2.69 -1.26
C SER A 274 -20.81 3.62 -2.41
N CYS A 275 -19.85 4.31 -3.01
CA CYS A 275 -20.06 5.03 -4.25
C CYS A 275 -20.34 4.03 -5.39
N SER A 276 -21.47 4.17 -6.07
CA SER A 276 -21.89 3.27 -7.17
C SER A 276 -21.01 3.35 -8.42
N THR A 277 -20.24 4.44 -8.59
CA THR A 277 -19.38 4.64 -9.77
C THR A 277 -18.05 3.89 -9.63
N CYS A 278 -17.49 3.77 -8.42
CA CYS A 278 -16.21 3.11 -8.15
C CYS A 278 -16.34 1.92 -7.19
N ASP A 279 -17.54 1.48 -6.85
CA ASP A 279 -17.82 0.36 -5.94
C ASP A 279 -17.04 0.44 -4.62
N GLY A 280 -16.86 1.65 -4.09
CA GLY A 280 -16.13 1.89 -2.84
C GLY A 280 -14.61 1.84 -2.96
N LEU A 281 -14.04 1.83 -4.18
CA LEU A 281 -12.58 1.85 -4.39
C LEU A 281 -11.97 3.24 -4.24
N GLY A 282 -12.74 4.31 -4.49
CA GLY A 282 -12.29 5.71 -4.43
C GLY A 282 -11.52 6.15 -5.67
N SER A 283 -11.03 5.22 -6.48
CA SER A 283 -10.31 5.48 -7.73
C SER A 283 -10.88 4.65 -8.86
N LYS A 284 -10.60 5.06 -10.08
CA LYS A 284 -10.89 4.33 -11.30
C LYS A 284 -9.61 4.19 -12.12
N LEU A 285 -9.43 3.01 -12.68
CA LEU A 285 -8.34 2.79 -13.61
C LEU A 285 -8.82 3.29 -14.99
N GLU A 286 -8.20 4.35 -15.48
CA GLU A 286 -8.55 4.97 -16.77
C GLU A 286 -7.34 5.05 -17.68
N VAL A 287 -7.58 5.04 -19.00
CA VAL A 287 -6.51 5.17 -19.99
C VAL A 287 -5.91 6.58 -19.93
N ASP A 288 -4.61 6.68 -19.77
CA ASP A 288 -3.88 7.96 -19.73
C ASP A 288 -3.43 8.35 -21.13
N LEU A 289 -3.95 9.45 -21.64
CA LEU A 289 -3.63 9.94 -22.98
C LEU A 289 -2.15 10.32 -23.16
N ASP A 290 -1.48 10.76 -22.11
CA ASP A 290 -0.04 11.08 -22.17
C ASP A 290 0.82 9.81 -22.28
N LEU A 291 0.32 8.66 -21.82
CA LEU A 291 0.96 7.35 -21.99
C LEU A 291 0.65 6.74 -23.37
N VAL A 292 -0.54 7.01 -23.89
CA VAL A 292 -0.96 6.57 -25.24
C VAL A 292 -0.25 7.37 -26.32
N ILE A 293 -0.09 8.68 -26.11
CA ILE A 293 0.57 9.62 -27.05
C ILE A 293 1.69 10.35 -26.30
N PRO A 294 2.83 9.70 -26.10
CA PRO A 294 3.95 10.29 -25.34
C PRO A 294 4.64 11.44 -26.07
N ASP A 295 4.47 11.54 -27.38
CA ASP A 295 5.06 12.59 -28.21
C ASP A 295 4.03 13.04 -29.27
N ARG A 296 3.38 14.15 -28.99
CA ARG A 296 2.33 14.71 -29.86
C ARG A 296 2.87 15.37 -31.13
N SER A 297 4.17 15.64 -31.19
CA SER A 297 4.82 16.19 -32.42
C SER A 297 5.01 15.14 -33.49
N LYS A 298 4.87 13.85 -33.20
CA LYS A 298 4.91 12.76 -34.14
C LYS A 298 3.63 12.62 -34.94
N THR A 299 3.78 12.11 -36.15
CA THR A 299 2.65 11.73 -37.01
C THR A 299 2.13 10.35 -36.64
N LEU A 300 0.91 10.02 -37.03
CA LEU A 300 0.33 8.67 -36.84
C LEU A 300 1.20 7.60 -37.50
N ARG A 301 1.81 7.90 -38.66
CA ARG A 301 2.74 7.01 -39.39
C ARG A 301 4.06 6.81 -38.68
N GLU A 302 4.59 7.84 -38.02
CA GLU A 302 5.81 7.76 -37.20
C GLU A 302 5.59 7.07 -35.83
N GLY A 303 4.37 6.64 -35.55
CA GLY A 303 4.04 5.92 -34.32
C GLY A 303 3.75 6.83 -33.15
N ALA A 304 2.98 7.91 -33.32
CA ALA A 304 2.45 8.75 -32.24
C ALA A 304 1.68 7.93 -31.21
N LEU A 305 0.95 6.89 -31.65
CA LEU A 305 0.21 5.96 -30.79
C LEU A 305 1.13 4.84 -30.27
N ALA A 306 1.64 4.97 -29.05
CA ALA A 306 2.54 4.01 -28.46
C ALA A 306 2.00 2.56 -28.36
N PRO A 307 0.70 2.30 -28.09
CA PRO A 307 0.14 0.95 -28.04
C PRO A 307 0.12 0.21 -29.38
N TRP A 308 0.10 0.96 -30.49
CA TRP A 308 -0.02 0.45 -31.86
C TRP A 308 1.25 0.65 -32.68
N ASN A 309 2.40 0.72 -32.01
CA ASN A 309 3.69 0.88 -32.70
C ASN A 309 4.00 -0.39 -33.54
N PRO A 310 4.49 -0.25 -34.79
CA PRO A 310 4.73 -1.35 -35.75
C PRO A 310 5.71 -2.43 -35.26
N ILE A 311 6.49 -2.17 -34.21
CA ILE A 311 7.50 -3.10 -33.69
C ILE A 311 6.85 -4.40 -33.12
N SER A 312 5.59 -4.34 -32.67
CA SER A 312 4.94 -5.46 -31.98
C SER A 312 3.93 -6.25 -32.82
N SER A 313 3.30 -5.63 -33.82
CA SER A 313 2.31 -6.26 -34.71
C SER A 313 1.97 -5.31 -35.86
N ASN A 314 1.80 -5.84 -37.07
CA ASN A 314 1.37 -5.07 -38.22
C ASN A 314 -0.17 -4.91 -38.33
N TYR A 315 -0.92 -5.60 -37.51
CA TYR A 315 -2.40 -5.61 -37.56
C TYR A 315 -3.00 -4.23 -37.22
N TYR A 316 -2.64 -3.66 -36.07
CA TYR A 316 -3.19 -2.37 -35.65
C TYR A 316 -2.72 -1.18 -36.49
N PRO A 317 -1.44 -1.10 -36.90
CA PRO A 317 -1.00 -0.08 -37.86
C PRO A 317 -1.72 -0.14 -39.20
N ALA A 318 -1.96 -1.35 -39.76
CA ALA A 318 -2.72 -1.52 -41.00
C ALA A 318 -4.20 -1.11 -40.83
N MET A 319 -4.81 -1.44 -39.67
CA MET A 319 -6.17 -1.05 -39.36
C MET A 319 -6.30 0.47 -39.22
N LEU A 320 -5.35 1.11 -38.56
CA LEU A 320 -5.30 2.56 -38.39
C LEU A 320 -5.16 3.27 -39.75
N GLU A 321 -4.23 2.81 -40.62
CA GLU A 321 -4.00 3.41 -41.93
C GLU A 321 -5.25 3.35 -42.83
N GLN A 322 -5.91 2.20 -42.88
CA GLN A 322 -7.12 2.03 -43.70
C GLN A 322 -8.31 2.82 -43.14
N ALA A 323 -8.50 2.85 -41.81
CA ALA A 323 -9.52 3.65 -41.18
C ALA A 323 -9.31 5.16 -41.44
N MET A 324 -8.11 5.67 -41.18
CA MET A 324 -7.79 7.10 -41.36
C MET A 324 -7.93 7.51 -42.85
N THR A 325 -7.49 6.67 -43.79
CA THR A 325 -7.70 6.90 -45.24
C THR A 325 -9.19 6.96 -45.57
N SER A 326 -9.99 6.04 -45.03
CA SER A 326 -11.45 6.02 -45.25
C SER A 326 -12.17 7.27 -44.73
N PHE A 327 -11.69 7.79 -43.57
CA PHE A 327 -12.27 8.99 -42.96
C PHE A 327 -11.64 10.31 -43.45
N GLY A 328 -10.65 10.27 -44.34
CA GLY A 328 -10.01 11.43 -44.93
C GLY A 328 -9.00 12.14 -44.02
N ILE A 329 -8.46 11.42 -43.02
CA ILE A 329 -7.45 11.95 -42.08
C ILE A 329 -6.06 11.64 -42.60
N ASP A 330 -5.21 12.69 -42.66
CA ASP A 330 -3.85 12.56 -43.15
C ASP A 330 -2.94 11.95 -42.06
N MET A 331 -2.36 10.78 -42.35
CA MET A 331 -1.44 10.04 -41.50
C MET A 331 -0.07 10.71 -41.27
N ASP A 332 0.27 11.69 -42.11
CA ASP A 332 1.56 12.38 -42.09
C ASP A 332 1.48 13.77 -41.42
N THR A 333 0.31 14.15 -40.88
CA THR A 333 0.12 15.33 -40.06
C THR A 333 0.49 15.01 -38.59
N PRO A 334 1.34 15.83 -37.88
CA PRO A 334 1.60 15.69 -36.47
C PRO A 334 0.33 15.65 -35.66
N PHE A 335 0.25 14.76 -34.63
CA PHE A 335 -0.97 14.55 -33.84
C PHE A 335 -1.49 15.84 -33.21
N GLU A 336 -0.62 16.74 -32.75
CA GLU A 336 -0.98 18.04 -32.18
C GLU A 336 -1.65 19.01 -33.18
N ASN A 337 -1.42 18.81 -34.49
CA ASN A 337 -1.96 19.65 -35.56
C ASN A 337 -3.25 19.07 -36.16
N LEU A 338 -3.68 17.88 -35.75
CA LEU A 338 -5.00 17.34 -36.11
C LEU A 338 -6.09 18.15 -35.45
N THR A 339 -7.23 18.29 -36.08
CA THR A 339 -8.41 18.93 -35.50
C THR A 339 -8.91 18.12 -34.29
N GLU A 340 -9.66 18.76 -33.40
CA GLU A 340 -10.23 18.08 -32.22
C GLU A 340 -11.15 16.91 -32.61
N GLU A 341 -11.88 17.03 -33.68
CA GLU A 341 -12.74 15.95 -34.24
C GLU A 341 -11.91 14.77 -34.73
N GLU A 342 -10.80 15.01 -35.44
CA GLU A 342 -9.88 13.99 -35.93
C GLU A 342 -9.16 13.31 -34.76
N GLN A 343 -8.67 14.07 -33.77
CA GLN A 343 -8.07 13.52 -32.55
C GLN A 343 -9.07 12.63 -31.80
N ASN A 344 -10.30 13.08 -31.63
CA ASN A 344 -11.34 12.30 -30.96
C ASN A 344 -11.69 11.01 -31.72
N LEU A 345 -11.71 11.05 -33.04
CA LEU A 345 -11.92 9.86 -33.86
C LEU A 345 -10.78 8.84 -33.66
N VAL A 346 -9.53 9.28 -33.69
CA VAL A 346 -8.37 8.41 -33.43
C VAL A 346 -8.41 7.80 -32.02
N LEU A 347 -8.78 8.61 -31.03
CA LEU A 347 -8.79 8.20 -29.63
C LEU A 347 -9.98 7.32 -29.26
N TYR A 348 -11.20 7.75 -29.60
CA TYR A 348 -12.45 7.15 -29.13
C TYR A 348 -13.25 6.43 -30.20
N GLY A 349 -12.81 6.50 -31.49
CA GLY A 349 -13.39 5.76 -32.56
C GLY A 349 -14.44 6.51 -33.37
N SER A 350 -14.97 5.82 -34.40
CA SER A 350 -15.90 6.37 -35.40
C SER A 350 -17.40 6.29 -35.03
N GLY A 351 -17.72 5.75 -33.82
CA GLY A 351 -19.11 5.44 -33.44
C GLY A 351 -19.70 4.35 -34.34
N GLU A 352 -20.81 4.64 -35.02
CA GLU A 352 -21.47 3.70 -35.94
C GLU A 352 -20.93 3.76 -37.38
N ARG A 353 -20.02 4.68 -37.70
CA ARG A 353 -19.43 4.81 -39.03
C ARG A 353 -18.44 3.68 -39.30
N GLU A 354 -18.75 2.84 -40.30
CA GLU A 354 -17.94 1.71 -40.70
C GLU A 354 -16.89 2.09 -41.75
N PHE A 355 -15.77 1.34 -41.80
CA PHE A 355 -14.78 1.36 -42.87
C PHE A 355 -14.46 -0.07 -43.29
N HIS A 356 -14.00 -0.21 -44.57
CA HIS A 356 -13.62 -1.49 -45.11
C HIS A 356 -12.19 -1.83 -44.67
N PHE A 357 -12.05 -3.00 -43.96
CA PHE A 357 -10.76 -3.49 -43.48
C PHE A 357 -10.37 -4.78 -44.16
N HIS A 358 -9.24 -4.73 -44.86
CA HIS A 358 -8.61 -5.87 -45.50
C HIS A 358 -7.22 -6.13 -44.92
N TYR A 359 -6.99 -7.34 -44.39
CA TYR A 359 -5.74 -7.71 -43.80
C TYR A 359 -5.38 -9.17 -44.08
N ILE A 360 -4.12 -9.43 -44.48
CA ILE A 360 -3.59 -10.77 -44.65
C ILE A 360 -2.48 -10.96 -43.61
N ASN A 361 -2.63 -11.97 -42.76
CA ASN A 361 -1.64 -12.28 -41.74
C ASN A 361 -0.44 -13.04 -42.31
N ASP A 362 0.64 -13.17 -41.49
CA ASP A 362 1.91 -13.82 -41.90
C ASP A 362 1.74 -15.33 -42.22
N PHE A 363 0.58 -15.93 -41.92
CA PHE A 363 0.23 -17.33 -42.19
C PHE A 363 -0.72 -17.47 -43.38
N GLY A 364 -1.00 -16.39 -44.14
CA GLY A 364 -1.90 -16.36 -45.28
C GLY A 364 -3.39 -16.37 -44.96
N GLY A 365 -3.77 -16.16 -43.71
CA GLY A 365 -5.17 -15.96 -43.32
C GLY A 365 -5.64 -14.55 -43.70
N GLU A 366 -6.73 -14.47 -44.50
CA GLU A 366 -7.32 -13.23 -44.99
C GLU A 366 -8.49 -12.79 -44.08
N ARG A 367 -8.58 -11.49 -43.78
CA ARG A 367 -9.69 -10.87 -43.14
C ARG A 367 -10.19 -9.72 -44.01
N ASN A 368 -11.46 -9.78 -44.40
CA ASN A 368 -12.11 -8.81 -45.25
C ASN A 368 -13.50 -8.52 -44.70
N ILE A 369 -13.67 -7.38 -44.01
CA ILE A 369 -14.85 -7.07 -43.23
C ILE A 369 -15.06 -5.56 -43.10
N ASP A 370 -16.32 -5.15 -43.10
CA ASP A 370 -16.73 -3.79 -42.75
C ASP A 370 -16.96 -3.73 -41.23
N LEU A 371 -16.33 -2.76 -40.56
CA LEU A 371 -16.44 -2.59 -39.10
C LEU A 371 -16.26 -1.13 -38.71
N PRO A 372 -16.86 -0.70 -37.59
CA PRO A 372 -16.57 0.61 -37.03
C PRO A 372 -15.17 0.66 -36.46
N PHE A 373 -14.52 1.81 -36.55
CA PHE A 373 -13.21 2.02 -35.94
C PHE A 373 -13.36 2.25 -34.43
N GLU A 374 -12.81 1.36 -33.63
CA GLU A 374 -12.99 1.34 -32.17
C GLU A 374 -12.31 2.53 -31.46
N GLY A 375 -11.20 3.05 -32.00
CA GLY A 375 -10.33 4.01 -31.32
C GLY A 375 -9.35 3.36 -30.34
N VAL A 376 -8.21 4.01 -30.10
CA VAL A 376 -7.12 3.43 -29.31
C VAL A 376 -7.48 3.31 -27.82
N VAL A 377 -8.21 4.28 -27.27
CA VAL A 377 -8.62 4.29 -25.86
C VAL A 377 -9.57 3.14 -25.57
N ASN A 378 -10.63 3.02 -26.35
CA ASN A 378 -11.61 1.94 -26.20
C ASN A 378 -11.00 0.57 -26.43
N ASN A 379 -10.05 0.45 -27.39
CA ASN A 379 -9.30 -0.80 -27.62
C ASN A 379 -8.46 -1.22 -26.40
N ILE A 380 -7.77 -0.29 -25.76
CA ILE A 380 -6.97 -0.57 -24.55
C ILE A 380 -7.90 -1.03 -23.43
N ASP A 381 -8.97 -0.28 -23.16
CA ASP A 381 -9.94 -0.58 -22.10
C ASP A 381 -10.60 -1.96 -22.29
N ARG A 382 -11.13 -2.23 -23.48
CA ARG A 382 -11.72 -3.54 -23.82
C ARG A 382 -10.69 -4.67 -23.66
N ARG A 383 -9.49 -4.53 -24.21
CA ARG A 383 -8.43 -5.55 -24.11
C ARG A 383 -7.98 -5.78 -22.68
N TYR A 384 -7.99 -4.77 -21.83
CA TYR A 384 -7.68 -4.92 -20.41
C TYR A 384 -8.72 -5.80 -19.70
N HIS A 385 -10.02 -5.57 -19.98
CA HIS A 385 -11.10 -6.28 -19.30
C HIS A 385 -11.40 -7.67 -19.88
N GLU A 386 -11.32 -7.86 -21.20
CA GLU A 386 -11.73 -9.10 -21.87
C GLU A 386 -10.63 -10.13 -22.06
N THR A 387 -9.33 -9.75 -21.92
CA THR A 387 -8.25 -10.70 -22.18
C THR A 387 -8.11 -11.76 -21.09
N ASN A 388 -7.89 -13.01 -21.51
CA ASN A 388 -7.49 -14.11 -20.62
C ASN A 388 -5.97 -14.21 -20.43
N SER A 389 -5.19 -13.37 -21.12
CA SER A 389 -3.72 -13.36 -21.04
C SER A 389 -3.24 -12.33 -20.04
N ASP A 390 -2.60 -12.77 -18.95
CA ASP A 390 -1.98 -11.89 -17.96
C ASP A 390 -0.91 -10.99 -18.57
N PHE A 391 -0.19 -11.47 -19.58
CA PHE A 391 0.79 -10.66 -20.31
C PHE A 391 0.10 -9.48 -21.02
N THR A 392 -0.96 -9.75 -21.80
CA THR A 392 -1.72 -8.70 -22.50
C THR A 392 -2.33 -7.71 -21.51
N ARG A 393 -2.93 -8.21 -20.43
CA ARG A 393 -3.50 -7.37 -19.35
C ARG A 393 -2.44 -6.44 -18.74
N ASN A 394 -1.25 -6.95 -18.44
CA ASN A 394 -0.15 -6.15 -17.91
C ASN A 394 0.36 -5.10 -18.92
N VAL A 395 0.41 -5.42 -20.21
CA VAL A 395 0.78 -4.46 -21.27
C VAL A 395 -0.26 -3.35 -21.36
N MET A 396 -1.56 -3.68 -21.39
CA MET A 396 -2.63 -2.67 -21.44
C MET A 396 -2.65 -1.80 -20.18
N ARG A 397 -2.44 -2.40 -19.00
CA ARG A 397 -2.32 -1.67 -17.74
C ARG A 397 -1.18 -0.62 -17.77
N GLY A 398 -0.13 -0.85 -18.55
CA GLY A 398 0.96 0.10 -18.75
C GLY A 398 0.54 1.44 -19.37
N TYR A 399 -0.63 1.50 -19.99
CA TYR A 399 -1.23 2.71 -20.59
C TYR A 399 -2.36 3.31 -19.75
N MET A 400 -2.58 2.81 -18.52
CA MET A 400 -3.66 3.22 -17.62
C MET A 400 -3.11 3.77 -16.31
N ASN A 401 -3.77 4.78 -15.76
CA ASN A 401 -3.48 5.34 -14.43
C ASN A 401 -4.71 5.28 -13.53
N GLU A 402 -4.48 5.17 -12.22
CA GLU A 402 -5.53 5.28 -11.23
C GLU A 402 -5.82 6.76 -10.96
N LEU A 403 -7.03 7.21 -11.33
CA LEU A 403 -7.51 8.57 -11.08
C LEU A 403 -8.56 8.56 -9.97
N PRO A 404 -8.64 9.61 -9.13
CA PRO A 404 -9.72 9.73 -8.16
C PRO A 404 -11.08 9.68 -8.85
N CYS A 405 -12.02 8.92 -8.29
CA CYS A 405 -13.38 8.81 -8.83
C CYS A 405 -14.06 10.20 -8.89
N ALA A 406 -14.50 10.61 -10.06
CA ALA A 406 -15.14 11.93 -10.28
C ALA A 406 -16.42 12.14 -9.46
N THR A 407 -17.15 11.05 -9.12
CA THR A 407 -18.41 11.12 -8.37
C THR A 407 -18.19 11.32 -6.86
N CYS A 408 -17.27 10.56 -6.27
CA CYS A 408 -17.00 10.62 -4.82
C CYS A 408 -15.71 11.37 -4.46
N HIS A 409 -15.00 11.90 -5.44
CA HIS A 409 -13.74 12.65 -5.25
C HIS A 409 -12.69 11.90 -4.41
N GLY A 410 -12.68 10.56 -4.49
CA GLY A 410 -11.77 9.72 -3.71
C GLY A 410 -12.32 9.22 -2.37
N TYR A 411 -13.42 9.77 -1.86
CA TYR A 411 -13.98 9.45 -0.54
C TYR A 411 -14.63 8.06 -0.43
N ARG A 412 -14.79 7.32 -1.54
CA ARG A 412 -15.30 5.93 -1.58
C ARG A 412 -16.79 5.77 -1.24
N LEU A 413 -17.43 6.78 -0.66
CA LEU A 413 -18.80 6.77 -0.17
C LEU A 413 -19.75 7.48 -1.14
N ASN A 414 -21.04 7.16 -1.03
CA ASN A 414 -22.09 7.82 -1.78
C ASN A 414 -22.45 9.20 -1.19
N ASN A 415 -23.23 9.98 -1.94
CA ASN A 415 -23.61 11.34 -1.54
C ASN A 415 -24.47 11.39 -0.27
N GLN A 416 -25.25 10.34 0.04
CA GLN A 416 -26.05 10.28 1.27
C GLN A 416 -25.16 10.17 2.52
N ALA A 417 -24.04 9.43 2.44
CA ALA A 417 -23.08 9.36 3.52
C ALA A 417 -22.23 10.64 3.64
N LEU A 418 -21.84 11.22 2.49
CA LEU A 418 -20.97 12.41 2.44
C LEU A 418 -21.68 13.71 2.80
N CYS A 419 -23.01 13.75 2.77
CA CYS A 419 -23.78 14.92 3.20
C CYS A 419 -23.91 15.05 4.73
N VAL A 420 -23.53 14.00 5.49
CA VAL A 420 -23.61 14.01 6.97
C VAL A 420 -22.34 14.61 7.57
N ARG A 421 -22.48 15.55 8.49
CA ARG A 421 -21.40 16.29 9.15
C ARG A 421 -21.50 16.15 10.66
N VAL A 422 -20.37 16.23 11.34
CA VAL A 422 -20.27 16.27 12.81
C VAL A 422 -19.59 17.59 13.21
N GLY A 423 -20.13 18.31 14.21
CA GLY A 423 -19.65 19.64 14.58
C GLY A 423 -20.42 20.78 13.91
N GLY A 424 -21.70 20.59 13.57
CA GLY A 424 -22.58 21.61 13.01
C GLY A 424 -22.36 21.92 11.53
N GLU A 425 -22.77 23.10 11.07
CA GLU A 425 -22.78 23.49 9.65
C GLU A 425 -21.36 23.54 9.06
N ASN A 426 -20.38 23.98 9.83
CA ASN A 426 -18.96 24.00 9.45
C ASN A 426 -18.24 22.69 9.74
N GLY A 427 -18.95 21.70 10.24
CA GLY A 427 -18.41 20.36 10.54
C GLY A 427 -17.95 19.63 9.28
N LEU A 428 -17.07 18.65 9.46
CA LEU A 428 -16.52 17.85 8.37
C LEU A 428 -17.37 16.56 8.18
N ASN A 429 -17.46 16.09 6.94
CA ASN A 429 -18.01 14.75 6.66
C ASN A 429 -16.93 13.66 6.93
N ILE A 430 -17.37 12.41 6.98
CA ILE A 430 -16.50 11.27 7.30
C ILE A 430 -15.34 11.10 6.29
N GLY A 431 -15.53 11.44 5.02
CA GLY A 431 -14.49 11.42 3.98
C GLY A 431 -13.42 12.46 4.26
N GLN A 432 -13.82 13.71 4.52
CA GLN A 432 -12.91 14.80 4.85
C GLN A 432 -12.11 14.53 6.13
N VAL A 433 -12.77 14.02 7.18
CA VAL A 433 -12.08 13.65 8.43
C VAL A 433 -11.08 12.52 8.18
N SER A 434 -11.41 11.55 7.33
CA SER A 434 -10.49 10.45 6.99
C SER A 434 -9.26 10.92 6.20
N ASP A 435 -9.33 12.05 5.50
CA ASP A 435 -8.21 12.65 4.76
C ASP A 435 -7.30 13.53 5.63
N LEU A 436 -7.71 13.83 6.85
CA LEU A 436 -6.84 14.52 7.81
C LEU A 436 -5.67 13.64 8.21
N SER A 437 -4.51 14.24 8.48
CA SER A 437 -3.42 13.54 9.11
C SER A 437 -3.81 13.09 10.53
N VAL A 438 -3.15 12.06 11.04
CA VAL A 438 -3.36 11.60 12.44
C VAL A 438 -3.20 12.75 13.43
N ALA A 439 -2.24 13.65 13.20
CA ALA A 439 -2.01 14.82 14.05
C ALA A 439 -3.18 15.80 13.99
N ASP A 440 -3.61 16.20 12.78
CA ASP A 440 -4.71 17.16 12.58
C ASP A 440 -6.05 16.57 13.07
N HIS A 441 -6.23 15.24 12.93
CA HIS A 441 -7.41 14.57 13.43
C HIS A 441 -7.48 14.59 14.97
N LEU A 442 -6.35 14.41 15.67
CA LEU A 442 -6.27 14.56 17.14
C LEU A 442 -6.62 15.99 17.57
N GLU A 443 -6.14 16.99 16.85
CA GLU A 443 -6.44 18.39 17.09
C GLU A 443 -7.92 18.69 16.88
N LEU A 444 -8.50 18.24 15.76
CA LEU A 444 -9.93 18.37 15.46
C LEU A 444 -10.80 17.80 16.59
N LEU A 445 -10.51 16.56 17.04
CA LEU A 445 -11.28 15.92 18.11
C LEU A 445 -11.14 16.64 19.46
N THR A 446 -10.07 17.41 19.67
CA THR A 446 -9.87 18.17 20.91
C THR A 446 -10.75 19.43 20.95
N HIS A 447 -11.00 20.02 19.77
CA HIS A 447 -11.79 21.23 19.61
C HIS A 447 -13.20 20.98 19.03
N LEU A 448 -13.66 19.73 19.03
CA LEU A 448 -14.96 19.34 18.48
C LEU A 448 -16.11 19.95 19.31
N GLU A 449 -16.88 20.84 18.69
CA GLU A 449 -18.05 21.47 19.30
C GLU A 449 -19.28 20.57 19.15
N LEU A 450 -19.85 20.14 20.28
CA LEU A 450 -21.04 19.29 20.35
C LEU A 450 -21.98 19.84 21.42
N SER A 451 -23.28 19.68 21.22
CA SER A 451 -24.29 19.93 22.25
C SER A 451 -24.14 18.99 23.44
N GLU A 452 -24.71 19.30 24.60
CA GLU A 452 -24.60 18.45 25.82
C GLU A 452 -25.15 17.04 25.64
N ASN A 453 -26.21 16.88 24.86
CA ASN A 453 -26.75 15.57 24.50
C ASN A 453 -25.80 14.78 23.59
N GLU A 454 -25.24 15.41 22.56
CA GLU A 454 -24.29 14.81 21.64
C GLU A 454 -22.99 14.43 22.39
N LYS A 455 -22.52 15.28 23.32
CA LYS A 455 -21.33 14.97 24.15
C LYS A 455 -21.52 13.68 24.95
N THR A 456 -22.70 13.47 25.53
CA THR A 456 -22.98 12.28 26.31
C THR A 456 -22.82 11.02 25.45
N ILE A 457 -23.27 11.05 24.19
CA ILE A 457 -23.21 9.94 23.24
C ILE A 457 -21.79 9.80 22.67
N ALA A 458 -21.17 10.91 22.29
CA ALA A 458 -19.90 10.93 21.57
C ALA A 458 -18.68 10.64 22.45
N THR A 459 -18.71 11.02 23.75
CA THR A 459 -17.53 10.92 24.64
C THR A 459 -16.87 9.55 24.66
N PRO A 460 -17.58 8.42 24.84
CA PRO A 460 -16.95 7.09 24.84
C PRO A 460 -16.35 6.75 23.46
N ILE A 461 -17.02 7.14 22.37
CA ILE A 461 -16.57 6.85 20.99
C ILE A 461 -15.32 7.68 20.67
N VAL A 462 -15.35 8.98 20.96
CA VAL A 462 -14.24 9.91 20.72
C VAL A 462 -13.01 9.51 21.55
N LYS A 463 -13.19 9.01 22.76
CA LYS A 463 -12.11 8.49 23.59
C LYS A 463 -11.38 7.33 22.88
N GLU A 464 -12.11 6.35 22.38
CA GLU A 464 -11.55 5.20 21.66
C GLU A 464 -10.80 5.62 20.39
N ILE A 465 -11.33 6.60 19.65
CA ILE A 465 -10.66 7.16 18.46
C ILE A 465 -9.37 7.88 18.88
N LYS A 466 -9.42 8.73 19.91
CA LYS A 466 -8.25 9.48 20.42
C LYS A 466 -7.14 8.55 20.91
N ASP A 467 -7.49 7.50 21.64
CA ASP A 467 -6.52 6.54 22.15
C ASP A 467 -5.77 5.87 20.98
N ARG A 468 -6.49 5.38 19.94
CA ARG A 468 -5.89 4.76 18.75
C ARG A 468 -5.04 5.73 17.92
N LEU A 469 -5.54 6.96 17.71
CA LEU A 469 -4.77 7.99 17.01
C LEU A 469 -3.51 8.39 17.79
N THR A 470 -3.59 8.46 19.13
CA THR A 470 -2.44 8.73 20.00
C THR A 470 -1.37 7.64 19.87
N PHE A 471 -1.77 6.36 19.76
CA PHE A 471 -0.80 5.29 19.53
C PHE A 471 -0.13 5.42 18.15
N LEU A 472 -0.89 5.72 17.10
CA LEU A 472 -0.31 5.99 15.77
C LEU A 472 0.67 7.16 15.80
N ASN A 473 0.34 8.24 16.50
CA ASN A 473 1.23 9.39 16.69
C ASN A 473 2.52 9.00 17.43
N ASN A 474 2.41 8.17 18.48
CA ASN A 474 3.54 7.75 19.29
C ASN A 474 4.51 6.80 18.57
N VAL A 475 4.04 6.05 17.56
CA VAL A 475 4.91 5.21 16.72
C VAL A 475 5.45 5.95 15.48
N GLY A 476 5.34 7.29 15.44
CA GLY A 476 5.88 8.13 14.37
C GLY A 476 5.06 8.11 13.07
N LEU A 477 3.74 7.84 13.13
CA LEU A 477 2.83 7.80 11.98
C LEU A 477 1.86 9.00 11.96
N ASN A 478 2.25 10.11 12.59
CA ASN A 478 1.46 11.34 12.71
C ASN A 478 1.06 11.98 11.35
N TYR A 479 1.83 11.73 10.31
CA TYR A 479 1.63 12.25 8.95
C TYR A 479 0.66 11.42 8.10
N LEU A 480 0.33 10.20 8.50
CA LEU A 480 -0.58 9.33 7.74
C LEU A 480 -2.03 9.84 7.81
N THR A 481 -2.77 9.61 6.73
CA THR A 481 -4.22 9.82 6.68
C THR A 481 -4.96 8.49 6.84
N LEU A 482 -6.15 8.51 7.43
CA LEU A 482 -6.96 7.28 7.60
C LEU A 482 -7.48 6.73 6.27
N SER A 483 -7.65 7.59 5.25
CA SER A 483 -8.09 7.25 3.89
C SER A 483 -7.01 6.51 3.09
N ARG A 484 -5.72 6.64 3.47
CA ARG A 484 -4.60 6.05 2.72
C ARG A 484 -4.74 4.55 2.57
N SER A 485 -4.65 4.07 1.33
CA SER A 485 -4.73 2.64 1.01
C SER A 485 -3.59 1.85 1.66
N ALA A 486 -3.92 0.73 2.29
CA ALA A 486 -2.93 -0.16 2.94
C ALA A 486 -1.89 -0.70 1.94
N GLY A 487 -2.25 -0.87 0.67
CA GLY A 487 -1.34 -1.31 -0.40
C GLY A 487 -0.25 -0.31 -0.77
N THR A 488 -0.38 0.97 -0.36
CA THR A 488 0.61 2.03 -0.62
C THR A 488 1.58 2.27 0.54
N LEU A 489 1.39 1.55 1.64
CA LEU A 489 2.23 1.65 2.83
C LEU A 489 3.57 0.94 2.60
N SER A 490 4.64 1.49 3.14
CA SER A 490 5.90 0.78 3.28
C SER A 490 5.76 -0.39 4.28
N GLY A 491 6.67 -1.36 4.23
CA GLY A 491 6.70 -2.47 5.18
C GLY A 491 6.75 -2.00 6.64
N GLY A 492 7.60 -1.01 6.92
CA GLY A 492 7.72 -0.42 8.26
C GLY A 492 6.47 0.35 8.71
N GLU A 493 5.82 1.12 7.81
CA GLU A 493 4.54 1.79 8.13
C GLU A 493 3.45 0.77 8.49
N SER A 494 3.32 -0.30 7.70
CA SER A 494 2.33 -1.36 7.94
C SER A 494 2.58 -2.08 9.27
N GLN A 495 3.82 -2.38 9.58
CA GLN A 495 4.23 -3.01 10.84
C GLN A 495 3.91 -2.13 12.05
N ARG A 496 4.23 -0.82 11.98
CA ARG A 496 3.93 0.15 13.05
C ARG A 496 2.43 0.36 13.26
N ILE A 497 1.61 0.30 12.20
CA ILE A 497 0.15 0.31 12.33
C ILE A 497 -0.32 -0.88 13.13
N ARG A 498 0.19 -2.10 12.84
CA ARG A 498 -0.15 -3.30 13.63
C ARG A 498 0.32 -3.17 15.08
N LEU A 499 1.53 -2.66 15.28
CA LEU A 499 2.05 -2.40 16.64
C LEU A 499 1.14 -1.43 17.41
N ALA A 500 0.75 -0.32 16.79
CA ALA A 500 -0.16 0.65 17.40
C ALA A 500 -1.50 0.02 17.78
N THR A 501 -2.07 -0.84 16.92
CA THR A 501 -3.31 -1.58 17.19
C THR A 501 -3.15 -2.52 18.39
N GLN A 502 -2.02 -3.22 18.51
CA GLN A 502 -1.75 -4.12 19.62
C GLN A 502 -1.50 -3.37 20.95
N ILE A 503 -0.80 -2.24 20.91
CA ILE A 503 -0.64 -1.36 22.08
C ILE A 503 -2.02 -0.89 22.58
N GLY A 504 -2.91 -0.52 21.65
CA GLY A 504 -4.27 -0.08 21.95
C GLY A 504 -5.16 -1.13 22.63
N SER A 505 -4.83 -2.42 22.48
CA SER A 505 -5.59 -3.51 23.12
C SER A 505 -5.38 -3.61 24.64
N ASN A 506 -4.34 -2.95 25.19
CA ASN A 506 -3.95 -2.97 26.61
C ASN A 506 -3.86 -4.39 27.20
N LEU A 507 -3.47 -5.38 26.42
CA LEU A 507 -3.28 -6.75 26.87
C LEU A 507 -2.07 -6.82 27.83
N SER A 508 -2.17 -7.67 28.86
CA SER A 508 -1.10 -7.95 29.82
C SER A 508 -0.78 -9.44 29.88
N GLY A 509 0.45 -9.79 30.24
CA GLY A 509 0.90 -11.19 30.34
C GLY A 509 1.12 -11.87 28.97
N VAL A 510 1.23 -11.12 27.90
CA VAL A 510 1.44 -11.60 26.52
C VAL A 510 2.92 -11.58 26.16
N LEU A 511 3.34 -12.53 25.32
CA LEU A 511 4.65 -12.53 24.68
C LEU A 511 4.53 -11.91 23.27
N TYR A 512 5.08 -10.71 23.09
CA TYR A 512 5.18 -10.06 21.79
C TYR A 512 6.50 -10.36 21.13
N ILE A 513 6.47 -10.75 19.84
CA ILE A 513 7.64 -11.00 19.05
C ILE A 513 7.61 -10.07 17.82
N LEU A 514 8.61 -9.18 17.74
CA LEU A 514 8.69 -8.14 16.71
C LEU A 514 9.92 -8.34 15.83
N ASP A 515 9.73 -8.13 14.51
CA ASP A 515 10.81 -8.21 13.52
C ASP A 515 11.21 -6.81 13.06
N GLU A 516 12.37 -6.34 13.51
CA GLU A 516 12.99 -5.06 13.13
C GLU A 516 12.00 -3.86 13.10
N PRO A 517 11.33 -3.52 14.20
CA PRO A 517 10.32 -2.46 14.21
C PRO A 517 10.87 -1.04 13.97
N SER A 518 12.18 -0.82 14.07
CA SER A 518 12.86 0.45 13.80
C SER A 518 13.09 0.74 12.32
N ILE A 519 12.76 -0.20 11.43
CA ILE A 519 13.01 -0.07 9.98
C ILE A 519 12.40 1.20 9.40
N GLY A 520 13.20 1.94 8.61
CA GLY A 520 12.77 3.16 7.90
C GLY A 520 12.43 4.31 8.84
N LEU A 521 12.84 4.24 10.11
CA LEU A 521 12.69 5.33 11.07
C LEU A 521 13.91 6.24 11.11
N HIS A 522 13.64 7.54 11.18
CA HIS A 522 14.63 8.50 11.64
C HIS A 522 14.88 8.30 13.14
N GLN A 523 16.09 8.61 13.65
CA GLN A 523 16.43 8.40 15.05
C GLN A 523 15.45 9.06 16.03
N ARG A 524 14.97 10.26 15.72
CA ARG A 524 13.92 10.94 16.51
C ARG A 524 12.64 10.09 16.67
N ASP A 525 12.22 9.42 15.60
CA ASP A 525 11.00 8.60 15.64
C ASP A 525 11.27 7.24 16.31
N ASN A 526 12.52 6.74 16.22
CA ASN A 526 12.98 5.53 16.93
C ASN A 526 12.91 5.70 18.45
N ASP A 527 13.31 6.85 19.00
CA ASP A 527 13.19 7.15 20.44
C ASP A 527 11.74 7.05 20.93
N ARG A 528 10.78 7.52 20.14
CA ARG A 528 9.33 7.39 20.42
C ARG A 528 8.87 5.94 20.39
N LEU A 529 9.34 5.17 19.41
CA LEU A 529 9.05 3.73 19.31
C LEU A 529 9.55 2.99 20.54
N ILE A 530 10.82 3.18 20.94
CA ILE A 530 11.42 2.53 22.12
C ILE A 530 10.63 2.89 23.39
N SER A 531 10.23 4.15 23.53
CA SER A 531 9.37 4.58 24.64
C SER A 531 8.03 3.83 24.66
N SER A 532 7.43 3.58 23.47
CA SER A 532 6.18 2.82 23.35
C SER A 532 6.36 1.34 23.70
N LEU A 533 7.47 0.72 23.26
CA LEU A 533 7.82 -0.66 23.63
C LEU A 533 8.04 -0.82 25.13
N LYS A 534 8.70 0.16 25.77
CA LYS A 534 8.87 0.17 27.23
C LYS A 534 7.53 0.26 27.97
N LYS A 535 6.57 1.07 27.47
CA LYS A 535 5.21 1.12 28.03
C LYS A 535 4.50 -0.23 27.93
N MET A 536 4.61 -0.94 26.79
CA MET A 536 4.05 -2.30 26.65
C MET A 536 4.68 -3.27 27.66
N ARG A 537 5.99 -3.22 27.87
CA ARG A 537 6.69 -4.01 28.88
C ARG A 537 6.15 -3.72 30.28
N ASP A 538 6.00 -2.44 30.62
CA ASP A 538 5.56 -1.98 31.95
C ASP A 538 4.11 -2.39 32.27
N LEU A 539 3.31 -2.77 31.25
CA LEU A 539 1.99 -3.42 31.42
C LEU A 539 2.11 -4.91 31.81
N GLY A 540 3.30 -5.45 32.05
CA GLY A 540 3.53 -6.85 32.39
C GLY A 540 3.63 -7.78 31.18
N ASN A 541 4.09 -7.29 30.04
CA ASN A 541 4.33 -8.08 28.84
C ASN A 541 5.81 -8.39 28.64
N THR A 542 6.10 -9.54 28.04
CA THR A 542 7.44 -9.88 27.57
C THR A 542 7.56 -9.50 26.09
N LEU A 543 8.58 -8.72 25.74
CA LEU A 543 8.85 -8.33 24.37
C LEU A 543 10.15 -8.94 23.90
N ILE A 544 10.10 -9.72 22.81
CA ILE A 544 11.29 -10.20 22.08
C ILE A 544 11.35 -9.45 20.76
N VAL A 545 12.39 -8.67 20.57
CA VAL A 545 12.59 -7.83 19.39
C VAL A 545 13.82 -8.29 18.65
N VAL A 546 13.68 -8.72 17.41
CA VAL A 546 14.83 -8.94 16.52
C VAL A 546 15.25 -7.58 16.00
N GLU A 547 16.48 -7.14 16.32
CA GLU A 547 16.92 -5.78 16.01
C GLU A 547 18.41 -5.66 15.74
N HIS A 548 18.75 -4.60 14.99
CA HIS A 548 20.10 -4.23 14.62
C HIS A 548 20.46 -2.79 14.99
N ASP A 549 19.47 -1.99 15.39
CA ASP A 549 19.64 -0.60 15.79
C ASP A 549 20.39 -0.50 17.13
N GLU A 550 21.44 0.34 17.16
CA GLU A 550 22.29 0.49 18.33
C GLU A 550 21.55 1.09 19.53
N ASP A 551 20.67 2.09 19.30
CA ASP A 551 19.96 2.77 20.38
C ASP A 551 18.92 1.84 21.01
N THR A 552 18.24 1.02 20.21
CA THR A 552 17.32 -0.02 20.70
C THR A 552 18.05 -1.07 21.52
N MET A 553 19.24 -1.54 21.06
CA MET A 553 20.07 -2.49 21.81
C MET A 553 20.55 -1.92 23.15
N ARG A 554 21.01 -0.66 23.19
CA ARG A 554 21.47 0.00 24.41
C ARG A 554 20.35 0.23 25.44
N GLN A 555 19.14 0.41 24.98
CA GLN A 555 17.97 0.68 25.82
C GLN A 555 17.17 -0.58 26.20
N ALA A 556 17.58 -1.76 25.73
CA ALA A 556 16.99 -3.04 26.08
C ALA A 556 17.35 -3.44 27.53
N ASP A 557 16.48 -4.23 28.16
CA ASP A 557 16.75 -4.82 29.46
C ASP A 557 17.69 -6.04 29.35
N TRP A 558 17.63 -6.75 28.21
CA TRP A 558 18.40 -7.97 27.95
C TRP A 558 18.74 -8.11 26.48
N LEU A 559 19.94 -8.54 26.18
CA LEU A 559 20.42 -8.84 24.83
C LEU A 559 20.74 -10.33 24.67
N ILE A 560 20.45 -10.86 23.48
CA ILE A 560 20.85 -12.20 23.04
C ILE A 560 21.54 -12.05 21.70
N ASP A 561 22.86 -12.28 21.65
CA ASP A 561 23.65 -12.22 20.41
C ASP A 561 23.78 -13.60 19.80
N VAL A 562 23.23 -13.76 18.57
CA VAL A 562 23.22 -15.01 17.82
C VAL A 562 24.31 -14.97 16.76
N GLY A 563 25.21 -15.95 16.78
CA GLY A 563 26.36 -15.97 15.86
C GLY A 563 27.11 -17.30 15.91
N PRO A 564 28.43 -17.29 15.80
CA PRO A 564 29.32 -16.14 15.53
C PRO A 564 29.33 -15.65 14.08
N GLY A 565 28.84 -16.46 13.14
CA GLY A 565 28.77 -16.18 11.71
C GLY A 565 27.37 -16.28 11.15
N ALA A 566 27.26 -16.44 9.83
CA ALA A 566 26.01 -16.63 9.10
C ALA A 566 25.91 -18.06 8.54
N GLY A 567 24.70 -18.55 8.29
CA GLY A 567 24.44 -19.90 7.76
C GLY A 567 25.03 -20.98 8.69
N ASP A 568 25.82 -21.90 8.13
CA ASP A 568 26.43 -23.01 8.89
C ASP A 568 27.42 -22.55 9.96
N PHE A 569 27.96 -21.35 9.86
CA PHE A 569 28.83 -20.75 10.88
C PHE A 569 28.07 -19.98 11.95
N GLY A 570 26.73 -19.90 11.84
CA GLY A 570 25.82 -19.28 12.81
C GLY A 570 25.17 -20.29 13.77
N GLY A 571 24.02 -19.92 14.29
CA GLY A 571 23.13 -20.80 15.03
C GLY A 571 23.53 -21.08 16.46
N GLN A 572 24.39 -20.26 17.09
CA GLN A 572 24.81 -20.38 18.48
C GLN A 572 24.57 -19.09 19.24
N ILE A 573 24.36 -19.19 20.55
CA ILE A 573 24.32 -18.01 21.43
C ILE A 573 25.78 -17.64 21.77
N VAL A 574 26.24 -16.49 21.30
CA VAL A 574 27.58 -15.96 21.53
C VAL A 574 27.67 -15.21 22.86
N ALA A 575 26.61 -14.44 23.15
CA ALA A 575 26.49 -13.68 24.40
C ALA A 575 25.01 -13.53 24.78
N SER A 576 24.73 -13.50 26.09
CA SER A 576 23.39 -13.24 26.64
C SER A 576 23.58 -12.53 27.96
N GLY A 577 22.88 -11.41 28.19
CA GLY A 577 22.99 -10.58 29.40
C GLY A 577 22.46 -9.16 29.17
N THR A 578 22.80 -8.26 30.10
CA THR A 578 22.53 -6.84 29.91
C THR A 578 23.36 -6.27 28.74
N PRO A 579 22.98 -5.13 28.15
CA PRO A 579 23.80 -4.49 27.10
C PRO A 579 25.24 -4.29 27.48
N GLU A 580 25.54 -3.94 28.73
CA GLU A 580 26.86 -3.78 29.28
C GLU A 580 27.65 -5.11 29.34
N ASP A 581 26.99 -6.22 29.66
CA ASP A 581 27.60 -7.53 29.71
C ASP A 581 28.00 -8.03 28.31
N VAL A 582 27.11 -7.82 27.34
CA VAL A 582 27.37 -8.15 25.92
C VAL A 582 28.49 -7.28 25.36
N ALA A 583 28.53 -5.98 25.68
CA ALA A 583 29.59 -5.06 25.27
C ALA A 583 31.00 -5.47 25.78
N LYS A 584 31.08 -6.13 26.95
CA LYS A 584 32.35 -6.65 27.49
C LYS A 584 32.83 -7.94 26.83
N ASN A 585 31.92 -8.64 26.10
CA ASN A 585 32.25 -9.92 25.48
C ASN A 585 33.02 -9.73 24.17
N LYS A 586 34.35 -9.96 24.18
CA LYS A 586 35.19 -9.83 22.99
C LYS A 586 34.90 -10.78 21.84
N LYS A 587 34.19 -11.90 22.09
CA LYS A 587 33.76 -12.85 21.04
C LYS A 587 32.52 -12.38 20.31
N SER A 588 31.71 -11.49 20.90
CA SER A 588 30.53 -10.91 20.30
C SER A 588 30.93 -9.78 19.35
N ILE A 589 30.57 -9.91 18.07
CA ILE A 589 30.74 -8.84 17.07
C ILE A 589 29.89 -7.64 17.46
N THR A 590 28.65 -7.90 17.85
CA THR A 590 27.72 -6.87 18.36
C THR A 590 28.33 -6.15 19.56
N GLY A 591 28.91 -6.91 20.52
CA GLY A 591 29.58 -6.34 21.69
C GLY A 591 30.78 -5.46 21.34
N GLN A 592 31.55 -5.81 20.30
CA GLN A 592 32.67 -4.97 19.82
C GLN A 592 32.17 -3.62 19.28
N TYR A 593 31.03 -3.57 18.59
CA TYR A 593 30.41 -2.31 18.13
C TYR A 593 29.81 -1.52 19.29
N LEU A 594 29.11 -2.17 20.22
CA LEU A 594 28.53 -1.51 21.39
C LEU A 594 29.58 -0.91 22.33
N SER A 595 30.75 -1.54 22.44
CA SER A 595 31.88 -1.03 23.24
C SER A 595 32.75 0.02 22.53
N GLY A 596 32.52 0.27 21.23
CA GLY A 596 33.37 1.16 20.42
C GLY A 596 34.72 0.54 20.03
N ALA A 597 34.95 -0.75 20.34
CA ALA A 597 36.21 -1.43 19.93
C ALA A 597 36.25 -1.64 18.40
N LYS A 598 35.10 -1.63 17.74
CA LYS A 598 34.93 -1.66 16.29
C LYS A 598 33.95 -0.59 15.88
N GLU A 599 34.27 0.16 14.84
CA GLU A 599 33.40 1.21 14.31
C GLU A 599 33.53 1.35 12.78
N ILE A 600 32.56 1.95 12.13
CA ILE A 600 32.67 2.37 10.73
C ILE A 600 33.35 3.74 10.72
N PRO A 601 34.53 3.88 10.08
CA PRO A 601 35.30 5.12 10.16
C PRO A 601 34.63 6.25 9.35
N VAL A 602 34.80 7.48 9.84
CA VAL A 602 34.47 8.69 9.08
C VAL A 602 35.58 8.90 8.02
N PRO A 603 35.24 9.14 6.74
CA PRO A 603 36.24 9.45 5.72
C PRO A 603 37.02 10.71 6.05
N LEU A 604 38.35 10.64 5.96
CA LEU A 604 39.24 11.78 6.25
C LEU A 604 39.06 12.93 5.25
N GLU A 605 38.72 12.61 3.99
CA GLU A 605 38.50 13.59 2.94
C GLU A 605 37.18 13.24 2.21
N ARG A 606 36.42 14.30 1.85
CA ARG A 606 35.20 14.15 1.05
C ARG A 606 35.52 14.33 -0.44
N ARG A 607 34.97 13.48 -1.30
CA ARG A 607 35.17 13.58 -2.75
C ARG A 607 34.60 14.88 -3.28
N LYS A 608 35.36 15.55 -4.17
CA LYS A 608 34.91 16.80 -4.82
C LYS A 608 33.86 16.54 -5.92
N GLY A 609 33.78 15.29 -6.41
CA GLY A 609 32.93 14.92 -7.54
C GLY A 609 33.57 15.31 -8.88
N ASN A 610 32.80 15.16 -9.96
CA ASN A 610 33.29 15.42 -11.32
C ASN A 610 32.93 16.83 -11.86
N GLY A 611 32.39 17.72 -11.02
CA GLY A 611 31.96 19.07 -11.37
C GLY A 611 30.63 19.17 -12.12
N ARG A 612 30.04 18.03 -12.48
CA ARG A 612 28.73 17.97 -13.14
C ARG A 612 27.62 17.83 -12.12
N VAL A 613 26.42 18.32 -12.47
CA VAL A 613 25.26 18.28 -11.59
C VAL A 613 24.02 17.82 -12.35
N LEU A 614 23.09 17.20 -11.62
CA LEU A 614 21.73 16.93 -12.03
C LEU A 614 20.80 17.80 -11.16
N ARG A 615 19.85 18.51 -11.78
CA ARG A 615 18.95 19.42 -11.05
C ARG A 615 17.50 19.09 -11.32
N VAL A 616 16.73 18.94 -10.25
CA VAL A 616 15.26 18.91 -10.31
C VAL A 616 14.77 20.29 -9.92
N LYS A 617 13.96 20.92 -10.75
CA LYS A 617 13.38 22.25 -10.49
C LYS A 617 11.88 22.15 -10.25
N GLY A 618 11.40 22.87 -9.26
CA GLY A 618 10.00 23.03 -8.95
C GLY A 618 9.29 21.72 -8.62
N ALA A 619 9.92 20.84 -7.85
CA ALA A 619 9.31 19.58 -7.40
C ALA A 619 8.12 19.87 -6.46
N SER A 620 6.91 19.44 -6.85
CA SER A 620 5.66 19.78 -6.15
C SER A 620 4.69 18.58 -6.06
N GLU A 621 5.19 17.36 -6.20
CA GLU A 621 4.39 16.14 -6.05
C GLU A 621 4.16 15.83 -4.57
N ASN A 622 2.97 15.36 -4.22
CA ASN A 622 2.53 15.04 -2.86
C ASN A 622 2.78 16.22 -1.90
N ASN A 623 3.61 16.03 -0.87
CA ASN A 623 3.92 17.05 0.14
C ASN A 623 5.09 17.98 -0.23
N LEU A 624 5.75 17.81 -1.37
CA LEU A 624 6.87 18.65 -1.77
C LEU A 624 6.42 20.09 -2.08
N GLN A 625 7.10 21.08 -1.50
CA GLN A 625 6.72 22.49 -1.53
C GLN A 625 7.45 23.28 -2.63
N ASN A 626 7.32 22.86 -3.91
CA ASN A 626 7.93 23.51 -5.08
C ASN A 626 9.45 23.73 -4.91
N ILE A 627 10.16 22.67 -4.50
CA ILE A 627 11.58 22.73 -4.16
C ILE A 627 12.48 22.55 -5.39
N ASP A 628 13.64 23.20 -5.36
CA ASP A 628 14.73 23.02 -6.29
C ASP A 628 15.86 22.22 -5.63
N VAL A 629 16.28 21.11 -6.25
CA VAL A 629 17.28 20.21 -5.67
C VAL A 629 18.40 19.93 -6.66
N THR A 630 19.64 20.06 -6.18
CA THR A 630 20.85 19.81 -6.96
C THR A 630 21.56 18.55 -6.43
N PHE A 631 21.83 17.61 -7.32
CA PHE A 631 22.56 16.36 -7.05
C PHE A 631 23.96 16.45 -7.73
N PRO A 632 25.04 16.62 -6.97
CA PRO A 632 26.40 16.64 -7.52
C PRO A 632 26.83 15.25 -7.99
N LEU A 633 27.26 15.10 -9.24
CA LEU A 633 27.63 13.81 -9.81
C LEU A 633 29.06 13.38 -9.46
N GLY A 634 29.32 12.06 -9.49
CA GLY A 634 30.58 11.45 -9.08
C GLY A 634 30.81 11.47 -7.56
N LYS A 635 29.70 11.42 -6.78
CA LYS A 635 29.71 11.43 -5.31
C LYS A 635 28.83 10.34 -4.74
N PHE A 636 29.07 10.02 -3.47
CA PHE A 636 28.14 9.28 -2.63
C PHE A 636 27.19 10.27 -1.96
N ILE A 637 25.93 10.26 -2.37
CA ILE A 637 24.88 11.21 -1.95
C ILE A 637 23.90 10.48 -1.03
N ALA A 638 23.64 11.04 0.15
CA ALA A 638 22.59 10.57 1.05
C ALA A 638 21.41 11.56 1.05
N VAL A 639 20.20 11.07 0.78
CA VAL A 639 18.94 11.78 0.95
C VAL A 639 18.35 11.36 2.29
N THR A 640 18.26 12.32 3.22
CA THR A 640 17.93 12.09 4.63
C THR A 640 16.70 12.90 5.06
N GLY A 641 16.26 12.75 6.28
CA GLY A 641 15.17 13.48 6.89
C GLY A 641 14.18 12.58 7.63
N VAL A 642 13.27 13.18 8.38
CA VAL A 642 12.27 12.45 9.18
C VAL A 642 11.33 11.60 8.30
N SER A 643 10.63 10.64 8.91
CA SER A 643 9.65 9.81 8.22
C SER A 643 8.54 10.69 7.62
N GLY A 644 8.16 10.43 6.35
CA GLY A 644 7.14 11.23 5.65
C GLY A 644 7.57 12.61 5.16
N SER A 645 8.87 13.00 5.24
CA SER A 645 9.36 14.31 4.79
C SER A 645 9.40 14.52 3.27
N GLY A 646 9.12 13.47 2.45
CA GLY A 646 9.08 13.57 0.99
C GLY A 646 10.29 12.97 0.26
N LYS A 647 11.20 12.28 0.94
CA LYS A 647 12.40 11.62 0.35
C LYS A 647 12.06 10.72 -0.84
N SER A 648 11.18 9.74 -0.63
CA SER A 648 10.78 8.78 -1.68
C SER A 648 9.98 9.47 -2.79
N THR A 649 9.23 10.53 -2.49
CA THR A 649 8.56 11.35 -3.50
C THR A 649 9.58 12.04 -4.41
N LEU A 650 10.60 12.68 -3.84
CA LEU A 650 11.64 13.36 -4.60
C LEU A 650 12.45 12.37 -5.45
N VAL A 651 12.92 11.28 -4.86
CA VAL A 651 13.84 10.34 -5.52
C VAL A 651 13.09 9.33 -6.40
N ASN A 652 12.09 8.61 -5.86
CA ASN A 652 11.43 7.52 -6.57
C ASN A 652 10.32 8.01 -7.50
N SER A 653 9.49 8.97 -7.06
CA SER A 653 8.35 9.44 -7.86
C SER A 653 8.74 10.47 -8.91
N ILE A 654 9.71 11.35 -8.66
CA ILE A 654 10.13 12.40 -9.60
C ILE A 654 11.43 12.02 -10.29
N LEU A 655 12.56 12.03 -9.58
CA LEU A 655 13.91 11.92 -10.17
C LEU A 655 14.08 10.65 -10.99
N LYS A 656 13.83 9.50 -10.39
CA LYS A 656 13.96 8.18 -11.01
C LYS A 656 13.08 8.04 -12.24
N LYS A 657 11.80 8.40 -12.16
CA LYS A 657 10.86 8.29 -13.28
C LYS A 657 11.19 9.26 -14.40
N ALA A 658 11.56 10.50 -14.07
CA ALA A 658 11.95 11.50 -15.07
C ALA A 658 13.23 11.10 -15.85
N ILE A 659 14.22 10.52 -15.16
CA ILE A 659 15.42 9.97 -15.81
C ILE A 659 15.06 8.75 -16.67
N ALA A 660 14.27 7.81 -16.13
CA ALA A 660 13.87 6.60 -16.85
C ALA A 660 13.08 6.93 -18.12
N GLN A 661 12.20 7.93 -18.09
CA GLN A 661 11.45 8.41 -19.24
C GLN A 661 12.37 8.91 -20.35
N LYS A 662 13.38 9.71 -20.01
CA LYS A 662 14.31 10.29 -20.98
C LYS A 662 15.35 9.29 -21.51
N LEU A 663 15.91 8.42 -20.65
CA LEU A 663 16.96 7.47 -21.06
C LEU A 663 16.39 6.18 -21.67
N ASN A 664 15.37 5.60 -21.07
CA ASN A 664 14.90 4.25 -21.40
C ASN A 664 13.57 4.27 -22.17
N ARG A 665 13.03 5.45 -22.49
CA ARG A 665 11.70 5.63 -23.08
C ARG A 665 10.60 4.88 -22.31
N ASN A 666 10.74 4.81 -20.99
CA ASN A 666 9.76 4.18 -20.14
C ASN A 666 8.52 5.08 -20.06
N SER A 667 7.33 4.46 -20.08
CA SER A 667 6.05 5.15 -20.10
C SER A 667 5.59 5.67 -18.73
N ALA A 668 6.33 5.40 -17.63
CA ALA A 668 5.94 5.85 -16.30
C ALA A 668 6.03 7.37 -16.17
N LYS A 669 4.89 8.04 -15.92
CA LYS A 669 4.82 9.48 -15.72
C LYS A 669 5.56 9.89 -14.43
N PRO A 670 6.53 10.84 -14.50
CA PRO A 670 7.16 11.41 -13.32
C PRO A 670 6.18 12.27 -12.53
N GLY A 671 6.38 12.37 -11.21
CA GLY A 671 5.62 13.29 -10.37
C GLY A 671 5.77 14.74 -10.78
N LYS A 672 4.90 15.61 -10.29
CA LYS A 672 4.84 17.03 -10.66
C LYS A 672 6.16 17.75 -10.37
N HIS A 673 6.78 18.28 -11.41
CA HIS A 673 8.00 19.10 -11.38
C HIS A 673 8.06 20.00 -12.62
N LYS A 674 8.85 21.09 -12.58
CA LYS A 674 8.97 22.02 -13.71
C LYS A 674 9.96 21.54 -14.75
N ALA A 675 11.15 21.10 -14.32
CA ALA A 675 12.21 20.67 -15.24
C ALA A 675 13.22 19.73 -14.57
N LEU A 676 13.86 18.87 -15.39
CA LEU A 676 15.04 18.08 -15.05
C LEU A 676 16.19 18.48 -15.96
N GLU A 677 17.29 19.04 -15.38
CA GLU A 677 18.48 19.51 -16.07
C GLU A 677 19.70 18.63 -15.76
N GLY A 678 20.63 18.50 -16.71
CA GLY A 678 21.89 17.78 -16.54
C GLY A 678 21.80 16.27 -16.81
N ILE A 679 20.72 15.80 -17.42
CA ILE A 679 20.50 14.37 -17.71
C ILE A 679 21.49 13.83 -18.76
N GLU A 680 22.02 14.68 -19.62
CA GLU A 680 23.05 14.36 -20.62
C GLU A 680 24.36 13.85 -19.98
N ASN A 681 24.54 14.08 -18.68
CA ASN A 681 25.68 13.60 -17.90
C ASN A 681 25.53 12.15 -17.42
N ILE A 682 24.34 11.54 -17.62
CA ILE A 682 24.02 10.19 -17.18
C ILE A 682 23.76 9.30 -18.39
N GLU A 683 24.45 8.17 -18.47
CA GLU A 683 24.24 7.17 -19.52
C GLU A 683 23.34 6.02 -19.09
N ARG A 684 23.35 5.67 -17.81
CA ARG A 684 22.57 4.55 -17.25
C ARG A 684 21.99 4.90 -15.89
N LEU A 685 20.73 4.56 -15.73
CA LEU A 685 20.05 4.54 -14.43
C LEU A 685 19.95 3.09 -13.94
N ILE A 686 20.41 2.84 -12.73
CA ILE A 686 20.38 1.53 -12.08
C ILE A 686 19.61 1.69 -10.78
N ASP A 687 18.42 1.09 -10.74
CA ASP A 687 17.53 1.11 -9.60
C ASP A 687 17.67 -0.17 -8.80
N ILE A 688 17.97 -0.05 -7.51
CA ILE A 688 18.19 -1.18 -6.59
C ILE A 688 17.23 -1.04 -5.42
N ASP A 689 16.03 -1.56 -5.60
CA ASP A 689 14.97 -1.59 -4.62
C ASP A 689 14.87 -2.94 -3.89
N GLN A 690 14.02 -3.03 -2.87
CA GLN A 690 13.79 -4.23 -2.06
C GLN A 690 12.83 -5.23 -2.71
N SER A 691 12.36 -4.99 -3.95
CA SER A 691 11.47 -5.93 -4.63
C SER A 691 12.17 -7.28 -4.90
N PRO A 692 11.43 -8.39 -4.88
CA PRO A 692 12.00 -9.71 -5.15
C PRO A 692 12.73 -9.78 -6.50
N ILE A 693 13.82 -10.54 -6.58
CA ILE A 693 14.58 -10.78 -7.82
C ILE A 693 13.83 -11.67 -8.83
N GLY A 694 12.66 -12.15 -8.47
CA GLY A 694 11.77 -12.93 -9.32
C GLY A 694 10.47 -13.27 -8.60
N ARG A 695 9.40 -13.50 -9.38
CA ARG A 695 8.06 -13.78 -8.86
C ARG A 695 7.72 -15.27 -8.78
N THR A 696 8.59 -16.13 -9.29
CA THR A 696 8.36 -17.58 -9.36
C THR A 696 9.46 -18.34 -8.62
N PRO A 697 9.20 -19.56 -8.13
CA PRO A 697 10.22 -20.41 -7.51
C PRO A 697 11.40 -20.78 -8.42
N ARG A 698 11.27 -20.58 -9.74
CA ARG A 698 12.33 -20.80 -10.73
C ARG A 698 13.41 -19.72 -10.70
N SER A 699 13.07 -18.52 -10.27
CA SER A 699 14.05 -17.47 -10.08
C SER A 699 14.86 -17.77 -8.82
N ASN A 700 16.19 -17.71 -8.94
CA ASN A 700 17.14 -17.95 -7.83
C ASN A 700 18.42 -17.13 -8.02
N PRO A 701 19.30 -17.05 -7.02
CA PRO A 701 20.57 -16.33 -7.10
C PRO A 701 21.41 -16.66 -8.33
N ALA A 702 21.53 -17.94 -8.67
CA ALA A 702 22.34 -18.39 -9.79
C ALA A 702 21.79 -17.93 -11.15
N THR A 703 20.46 -17.96 -11.33
CA THR A 703 19.83 -17.50 -12.59
C THR A 703 19.86 -15.98 -12.70
N TYR A 704 19.59 -15.25 -11.61
CA TYR A 704 19.54 -13.79 -11.61
C TYR A 704 20.90 -13.15 -11.92
N THR A 705 21.98 -13.66 -11.35
CA THR A 705 23.36 -13.16 -11.60
C THR A 705 23.96 -13.69 -12.91
N GLY A 706 23.25 -14.60 -13.59
CA GLY A 706 23.71 -15.20 -14.85
C GLY A 706 24.89 -16.17 -14.66
N VAL A 707 25.22 -16.57 -13.42
CA VAL A 707 26.24 -17.59 -13.15
C VAL A 707 25.78 -18.98 -13.59
N PHE A 708 24.46 -19.23 -13.52
CA PHE A 708 23.90 -20.51 -13.91
C PHE A 708 24.08 -20.84 -15.40
N ASP A 709 24.12 -19.84 -16.25
CA ASP A 709 24.41 -20.01 -17.69
C ASP A 709 25.82 -20.55 -17.94
N ASP A 710 26.80 -20.08 -17.16
CA ASP A 710 28.18 -20.54 -17.25
C ASP A 710 28.34 -21.95 -16.64
N ILE A 711 27.59 -22.26 -15.58
CA ILE A 711 27.56 -23.59 -14.96
C ILE A 711 26.96 -24.59 -15.96
N ARG A 712 25.86 -24.28 -16.62
CA ARG A 712 25.23 -25.14 -17.64
C ARG A 712 26.17 -25.40 -18.83
N ASP A 713 26.92 -24.38 -19.26
CA ASP A 713 27.93 -24.52 -20.31
C ASP A 713 29.08 -25.44 -19.87
N LEU A 714 29.45 -25.41 -18.60
CA LEU A 714 30.46 -26.31 -18.04
C LEU A 714 29.98 -27.77 -18.04
N PHE A 715 28.74 -28.02 -17.57
CA PHE A 715 28.18 -29.36 -17.55
C PHE A 715 28.03 -29.95 -18.97
N ALA A 716 27.63 -29.11 -19.94
CA ALA A 716 27.56 -29.56 -21.36
C ALA A 716 28.94 -29.97 -21.95
N LYS A 717 30.04 -29.52 -21.33
CA LYS A 717 31.42 -29.84 -21.76
C LYS A 717 32.01 -31.07 -21.05
N THR A 718 31.32 -31.66 -20.06
CA THR A 718 31.77 -32.87 -19.38
C THR A 718 31.79 -34.07 -20.37
N ASN A 719 32.61 -35.07 -20.09
CA ASN A 719 32.70 -36.25 -20.94
C ASN A 719 31.38 -37.03 -20.97
N GLU A 720 30.72 -37.17 -19.84
CA GLU A 720 29.42 -37.87 -19.73
C GLU A 720 28.32 -37.17 -20.55
N ALA A 721 28.24 -35.82 -20.50
CA ALA A 721 27.28 -35.05 -21.29
C ALA A 721 27.56 -35.16 -22.80
N LYS A 722 28.83 -35.16 -23.22
CA LYS A 722 29.23 -35.34 -24.63
C LYS A 722 28.87 -36.74 -25.16
N ILE A 723 29.14 -37.82 -24.39
CA ILE A 723 28.81 -39.20 -24.75
C ILE A 723 27.30 -39.32 -24.95
N ARG A 724 26.48 -38.69 -24.13
CA ARG A 724 25.01 -38.73 -24.20
C ARG A 724 24.42 -37.73 -25.19
N GLY A 725 25.24 -36.88 -25.82
CA GLY A 725 24.79 -35.83 -26.73
C GLY A 725 24.03 -34.69 -26.05
N TYR A 726 24.23 -34.48 -24.75
CA TYR A 726 23.53 -33.46 -23.96
C TYR A 726 24.10 -32.08 -24.24
N LYS A 727 23.21 -31.15 -24.64
CA LYS A 727 23.54 -29.75 -24.88
C LYS A 727 23.19 -28.92 -23.62
N LYS A 728 23.61 -27.62 -23.58
CA LYS A 728 23.33 -26.67 -22.51
C LYS A 728 21.85 -26.65 -22.05
N GLY A 729 20.90 -26.80 -22.99
CA GLY A 729 19.45 -26.83 -22.69
C GLY A 729 19.04 -27.98 -21.78
N ARG A 730 19.74 -29.14 -21.80
CA ARG A 730 19.45 -30.31 -20.95
C ARG A 730 19.59 -29.98 -19.46
N PHE A 731 20.52 -29.10 -19.10
CA PHE A 731 20.81 -28.66 -17.74
C PHE A 731 19.98 -27.45 -17.28
N SER A 732 18.91 -27.13 -18.03
CA SER A 732 17.98 -26.06 -17.66
C SER A 732 16.69 -26.63 -17.07
N PHE A 733 16.32 -26.22 -15.87
CA PHE A 733 15.02 -26.58 -15.28
C PHE A 733 13.84 -25.79 -15.89
N ASN A 734 14.10 -24.81 -16.77
CA ASN A 734 13.06 -24.03 -17.48
C ASN A 734 12.66 -24.65 -18.83
N VAL A 735 13.46 -25.59 -19.39
CA VAL A 735 13.28 -26.14 -20.73
C VAL A 735 12.94 -27.63 -20.62
N LYS A 736 12.01 -28.10 -21.46
CA LYS A 736 11.69 -29.53 -21.56
C LYS A 736 12.91 -30.38 -21.94
N GLY A 737 12.96 -31.59 -21.45
CA GLY A 737 13.98 -32.58 -21.76
C GLY A 737 14.91 -32.93 -20.60
N GLY A 738 15.30 -31.96 -19.73
CA GLY A 738 16.13 -32.22 -18.56
C GLY A 738 15.46 -31.99 -17.23
N ARG A 739 14.37 -31.24 -17.24
CA ARG A 739 13.61 -30.91 -16.03
C ARG A 739 12.68 -32.05 -15.60
N CYS A 740 12.27 -32.03 -14.34
CA CYS A 740 11.15 -32.81 -13.88
C CYS A 740 9.84 -32.30 -14.49
N GLU A 741 9.12 -33.15 -15.23
CA GLU A 741 7.87 -32.69 -15.88
C GLU A 741 6.70 -32.65 -14.89
N ALA A 742 6.71 -33.38 -13.77
CA ALA A 742 5.66 -33.34 -12.75
C ALA A 742 5.52 -31.95 -12.11
N CYS A 743 6.64 -31.34 -11.73
CA CYS A 743 6.65 -29.96 -11.20
C CYS A 743 7.06 -28.92 -12.25
N SER A 744 7.24 -29.33 -13.50
CA SER A 744 7.72 -28.44 -14.60
C SER A 744 9.03 -27.68 -14.28
N GLY A 745 9.87 -28.25 -13.39
CA GLY A 745 11.14 -27.69 -12.98
C GLY A 745 11.07 -26.74 -11.79
N ASP A 746 9.92 -26.58 -11.13
CA ASP A 746 9.77 -25.73 -9.94
C ASP A 746 10.40 -26.37 -8.68
N GLY A 747 10.48 -27.71 -8.64
CA GLY A 747 10.92 -28.49 -7.47
C GLY A 747 9.87 -28.62 -6.38
N ILE A 748 8.86 -27.76 -6.42
CA ILE A 748 7.74 -27.69 -5.47
C ILE A 748 6.41 -27.69 -6.23
N ILE A 749 5.34 -28.11 -5.58
CA ILE A 749 3.97 -28.08 -6.08
C ILE A 749 3.21 -27.06 -5.23
N LYS A 750 2.58 -26.11 -5.88
CA LYS A 750 1.70 -25.12 -5.25
C LYS A 750 0.32 -25.75 -5.08
N ILE A 751 -0.17 -25.82 -3.84
CA ILE A 751 -1.54 -26.20 -3.52
C ILE A 751 -2.31 -24.92 -3.23
N GLU A 752 -3.22 -24.56 -4.12
CA GLU A 752 -4.05 -23.37 -3.95
C GLU A 752 -5.15 -23.62 -2.92
N MET A 753 -5.18 -22.82 -1.87
CA MET A 753 -6.14 -22.86 -0.79
C MET A 753 -7.06 -21.63 -0.89
N HIS A 754 -8.30 -21.78 -1.34
CA HIS A 754 -9.21 -20.67 -1.64
C HIS A 754 -9.44 -19.65 -0.50
N PHE A 755 -9.30 -20.07 0.76
CA PHE A 755 -9.53 -19.21 1.95
C PHE A 755 -8.31 -19.10 2.88
N LEU A 756 -7.21 -19.80 2.56
CA LEU A 756 -5.98 -19.83 3.34
C LEU A 756 -4.79 -19.47 2.43
N PRO A 757 -3.63 -19.10 2.99
CA PRO A 757 -2.42 -18.94 2.20
C PRO A 757 -2.08 -20.21 1.43
N ASP A 758 -1.60 -20.08 0.19
CA ASP A 758 -1.16 -21.19 -0.63
C ASP A 758 -0.05 -21.99 0.07
N VAL A 759 -0.15 -23.33 0.00
CA VAL A 759 0.85 -24.23 0.58
C VAL A 759 1.78 -24.74 -0.53
N TYR A 760 3.08 -24.72 -0.26
CA TYR A 760 4.10 -25.22 -1.17
C TYR A 760 4.70 -26.50 -0.59
N VAL A 761 4.58 -27.60 -1.30
CA VAL A 761 5.14 -28.90 -0.91
C VAL A 761 6.23 -29.35 -1.88
N PRO A 762 7.29 -30.03 -1.43
CA PRO A 762 8.27 -30.62 -2.34
C PRO A 762 7.61 -31.57 -3.35
N CYS A 763 8.08 -31.54 -4.58
CA CYS A 763 7.57 -32.45 -5.62
C CYS A 763 7.91 -33.90 -5.27
N GLU A 764 6.91 -34.78 -5.23
CA GLU A 764 7.06 -36.19 -4.87
C GLU A 764 7.91 -37.00 -5.88
N VAL A 765 8.02 -36.53 -7.14
CA VAL A 765 8.77 -37.22 -8.20
C VAL A 765 10.27 -36.86 -8.16
N CYS A 766 10.59 -35.59 -8.01
CA CYS A 766 11.98 -35.15 -8.02
C CYS A 766 12.53 -34.77 -6.62
N HIS A 767 11.71 -34.87 -5.59
CA HIS A 767 12.09 -34.56 -4.21
C HIS A 767 12.82 -33.20 -4.05
N GLY A 768 12.38 -32.19 -4.82
CA GLY A 768 12.95 -30.84 -4.80
C GLY A 768 14.12 -30.60 -5.76
N THR A 769 14.72 -31.64 -6.37
CA THR A 769 15.92 -31.49 -7.24
C THR A 769 15.66 -30.78 -8.56
N ARG A 770 14.40 -30.60 -9.00
CA ARG A 770 13.96 -29.90 -10.25
C ARG A 770 14.27 -30.63 -11.55
N TYR A 771 15.08 -31.68 -11.56
CA TYR A 771 15.54 -32.43 -12.74
C TYR A 771 15.00 -33.86 -12.77
N ASN A 772 15.06 -34.43 -13.95
CA ASN A 772 14.86 -35.87 -14.10
C ASN A 772 16.13 -36.68 -13.75
N SER A 773 15.98 -37.98 -13.46
CA SER A 773 17.08 -38.86 -13.02
C SER A 773 18.24 -38.87 -14.02
N GLU A 774 17.95 -38.95 -15.33
CA GLU A 774 18.97 -39.02 -16.37
C GLU A 774 19.88 -37.77 -16.42
N THR A 775 19.36 -36.60 -16.13
CA THR A 775 20.16 -35.33 -16.06
C THR A 775 21.04 -35.31 -14.81
N LEU A 776 20.56 -35.90 -13.69
CA LEU A 776 21.30 -35.98 -12.43
C LEU A 776 22.48 -36.98 -12.47
N GLU A 777 22.50 -37.89 -13.44
CA GLU A 777 23.64 -38.82 -13.64
C GLU A 777 24.89 -38.14 -14.18
N VAL A 778 24.79 -36.92 -14.70
CA VAL A 778 25.96 -36.15 -15.19
C VAL A 778 26.62 -35.39 -14.06
N HIS A 779 27.90 -35.61 -13.84
CA HIS A 779 28.69 -35.04 -12.74
C HIS A 779 29.82 -34.16 -13.22
N TYR A 780 30.13 -33.14 -12.40
CA TYR A 780 31.36 -32.36 -12.49
C TYR A 780 32.02 -32.33 -11.11
N LYS A 781 33.26 -32.89 -10.98
CA LYS A 781 33.93 -33.08 -9.68
C LYS A 781 33.04 -33.78 -8.65
N ASP A 782 32.43 -34.89 -9.03
CA ASP A 782 31.54 -35.72 -8.23
C ASP A 782 30.25 -35.06 -7.74
N LYS A 783 29.87 -33.90 -8.31
CA LYS A 783 28.63 -33.16 -8.01
C LYS A 783 27.75 -33.11 -9.26
N ASN A 784 26.46 -33.43 -9.11
CA ASN A 784 25.45 -33.21 -10.15
C ASN A 784 24.89 -31.77 -10.13
N ILE A 785 24.08 -31.40 -11.13
CA ILE A 785 23.59 -30.04 -11.27
C ILE A 785 22.66 -29.58 -10.14
N ALA A 786 21.90 -30.48 -9.50
CA ALA A 786 21.05 -30.18 -8.34
C ALA A 786 21.90 -29.94 -7.09
N GLU A 787 22.89 -30.78 -6.82
CA GLU A 787 23.82 -30.58 -5.71
C GLU A 787 24.63 -29.28 -5.83
N ILE A 788 24.89 -28.82 -7.06
CA ILE A 788 25.49 -27.49 -7.30
C ILE A 788 24.52 -26.37 -6.91
N LEU A 789 23.23 -26.51 -7.20
CA LEU A 789 22.23 -25.50 -6.81
C LEU A 789 22.02 -25.47 -5.28
N ASP A 790 22.22 -26.57 -4.60
CA ASP A 790 22.11 -26.68 -3.14
C ASP A 790 23.36 -26.15 -2.39
N MET A 791 24.47 -25.92 -3.11
CA MET A 791 25.69 -25.34 -2.51
C MET A 791 25.44 -23.90 -2.03
N THR A 792 26.02 -23.55 -0.90
CA THR A 792 26.16 -22.14 -0.50
C THR A 792 27.08 -21.40 -1.46
N VAL A 793 26.91 -20.08 -1.56
CA VAL A 793 27.83 -19.23 -2.36
C VAL A 793 29.27 -19.37 -1.85
N ASN A 794 29.50 -19.51 -0.53
CA ASN A 794 30.82 -19.71 0.03
C ASN A 794 31.49 -21.00 -0.53
N ASP A 795 30.79 -22.12 -0.46
CA ASP A 795 31.30 -23.41 -0.95
C ASP A 795 31.48 -23.38 -2.48
N ALA A 796 30.54 -22.73 -3.19
CA ALA A 796 30.60 -22.61 -4.63
C ALA A 796 31.78 -21.76 -5.11
N VAL A 797 32.20 -20.71 -4.39
CA VAL A 797 33.40 -19.90 -4.69
C VAL A 797 34.65 -20.79 -4.64
N GLU A 798 34.79 -21.66 -3.62
CA GLU A 798 35.90 -22.58 -3.48
C GLU A 798 35.85 -23.69 -4.52
N PHE A 799 34.68 -24.29 -4.76
CA PHE A 799 34.48 -25.36 -5.73
C PHE A 799 34.84 -24.93 -7.17
N PHE A 800 34.41 -23.72 -7.57
CA PHE A 800 34.64 -23.19 -8.90
C PHE A 800 35.88 -22.28 -9.01
N ALA A 801 36.73 -22.22 -8.00
CA ALA A 801 37.99 -21.43 -8.03
C ALA A 801 38.82 -21.65 -9.32
N PRO A 802 38.94 -22.88 -9.88
CA PRO A 802 39.65 -23.10 -11.15
C PRO A 802 39.00 -22.52 -12.39
N ILE A 803 37.77 -21.98 -12.31
CA ILE A 803 36.99 -21.45 -13.44
C ILE A 803 36.74 -19.95 -13.22
N PRO A 804 37.64 -19.07 -13.69
CA PRO A 804 37.63 -17.64 -13.35
C PRO A 804 36.30 -16.93 -13.71
N LYS A 805 35.64 -17.37 -14.78
CA LYS A 805 34.37 -16.78 -15.23
C LYS A 805 33.23 -17.00 -14.23
N ILE A 806 33.17 -18.18 -13.64
CA ILE A 806 32.16 -18.55 -12.60
C ILE A 806 32.60 -17.96 -11.26
N ALA A 807 33.85 -18.20 -10.85
CA ALA A 807 34.37 -17.74 -9.57
C ALA A 807 34.23 -16.22 -9.37
N ARG A 808 34.48 -15.41 -10.40
CA ARG A 808 34.33 -13.95 -10.32
C ARG A 808 32.89 -13.53 -9.99
N LYS A 809 31.89 -14.14 -10.65
CA LYS A 809 30.47 -13.82 -10.41
C LYS A 809 30.03 -14.26 -9.00
N LEU A 810 30.48 -15.43 -8.56
CA LEU A 810 30.20 -15.93 -7.21
C LEU A 810 30.88 -15.05 -6.14
N GLN A 811 32.11 -14.57 -6.40
CA GLN A 811 32.80 -13.66 -5.49
C GLN A 811 32.04 -12.35 -5.29
N THR A 812 31.40 -11.79 -6.32
CA THR A 812 30.58 -10.57 -6.16
C THR A 812 29.39 -10.78 -5.23
N ILE A 813 28.79 -11.97 -5.22
CA ILE A 813 27.68 -12.32 -4.30
C ILE A 813 28.23 -12.44 -2.86
N LYS A 814 29.42 -13.02 -2.70
CA LYS A 814 30.10 -13.12 -1.40
C LYS A 814 30.51 -11.75 -0.86
N ASP A 815 30.98 -10.86 -1.71
CA ASP A 815 31.42 -9.49 -1.34
C ASP A 815 30.30 -8.61 -0.79
N VAL A 816 29.05 -8.81 -1.24
CA VAL A 816 27.86 -8.14 -0.69
C VAL A 816 27.32 -8.81 0.58
N GLY A 817 28.03 -9.80 1.15
CA GLY A 817 27.65 -10.47 2.39
C GLY A 817 26.60 -11.56 2.25
N LEU A 818 26.38 -12.12 1.03
CA LEU A 818 25.42 -13.19 0.77
C LEU A 818 26.08 -14.57 0.60
N GLY A 819 27.23 -14.79 1.24
CA GLY A 819 27.97 -16.05 1.15
C GLY A 819 27.23 -17.27 1.69
N TYR A 820 26.29 -17.09 2.60
CA TYR A 820 25.50 -18.15 3.23
C TYR A 820 24.28 -18.59 2.39
N VAL A 821 23.87 -17.81 1.39
CA VAL A 821 22.71 -18.12 0.53
C VAL A 821 23.05 -19.27 -0.41
N THR A 822 22.10 -20.20 -0.63
CA THR A 822 22.31 -21.28 -1.62
C THR A 822 22.04 -20.79 -3.05
N LEU A 823 22.76 -21.34 -4.02
CA LEU A 823 22.65 -20.93 -5.42
C LEU A 823 21.24 -21.12 -6.00
N GLY A 824 20.55 -22.19 -5.59
CA GLY A 824 19.21 -22.58 -6.03
C GLY A 824 18.08 -22.06 -5.15
N GLN A 825 18.35 -21.27 -4.11
CA GLN A 825 17.32 -20.75 -3.20
C GLN A 825 16.24 -19.97 -3.97
N PRO A 826 14.95 -20.31 -3.83
CA PRO A 826 13.89 -19.58 -4.52
C PRO A 826 13.90 -18.09 -4.19
N ALA A 827 13.73 -17.24 -5.20
CA ALA A 827 13.69 -15.78 -5.03
C ALA A 827 12.61 -15.30 -4.06
N THR A 828 11.54 -16.06 -3.92
CA THR A 828 10.41 -15.78 -3.03
C THR A 828 10.73 -15.99 -1.54
N THR A 829 11.82 -16.70 -1.22
CA THR A 829 12.26 -16.95 0.16
C THR A 829 13.34 -15.97 0.63
N LEU A 830 13.87 -15.15 -0.27
CA LEU A 830 14.83 -14.10 0.08
C LEU A 830 14.12 -12.94 0.78
N SER A 831 14.74 -12.40 1.83
CA SER A 831 14.31 -11.14 2.44
C SER A 831 14.50 -9.97 1.45
N GLY A 832 13.79 -8.83 1.70
CA GLY A 832 13.94 -7.63 0.87
C GLY A 832 15.39 -7.14 0.79
N GLY A 833 16.12 -7.14 1.91
CA GLY A 833 17.53 -6.76 1.95
C GLY A 833 18.46 -7.75 1.21
N GLU A 834 18.19 -9.06 1.27
CA GLU A 834 18.92 -10.05 0.48
C GLU A 834 18.69 -9.89 -1.01
N ALA A 835 17.42 -9.67 -1.42
CA ALA A 835 17.06 -9.41 -2.81
C ALA A 835 17.78 -8.15 -3.35
N GLN A 836 17.82 -7.08 -2.57
CA GLN A 836 18.50 -5.83 -2.90
C GLN A 836 20.02 -6.04 -3.06
N ARG A 837 20.66 -6.72 -2.12
CA ARG A 837 22.10 -7.06 -2.21
C ARG A 837 22.40 -7.98 -3.39
N MET A 838 21.48 -8.89 -3.75
CA MET A 838 21.62 -9.73 -4.93
C MET A 838 21.58 -8.91 -6.23
N LYS A 839 20.72 -7.88 -6.32
CA LYS A 839 20.70 -6.92 -7.43
C LYS A 839 22.02 -6.16 -7.51
N LEU A 840 22.52 -5.70 -6.37
CA LEU A 840 23.82 -5.03 -6.29
C LEU A 840 24.97 -5.93 -6.79
N ALA A 841 25.01 -7.19 -6.36
CA ALA A 841 26.01 -8.17 -6.80
C ALA A 841 25.99 -8.37 -8.32
N SER A 842 24.80 -8.36 -8.94
CA SER A 842 24.65 -8.49 -10.39
C SER A 842 25.23 -7.31 -11.17
N GLU A 843 25.32 -6.12 -10.56
CA GLU A 843 25.92 -4.94 -11.20
C GLU A 843 27.45 -4.88 -11.04
N LEU A 844 28.00 -5.45 -9.96
CA LEU A 844 29.44 -5.42 -9.63
C LEU A 844 30.33 -6.08 -10.72
N HIS A 845 29.83 -7.08 -11.42
CA HIS A 845 30.63 -7.76 -12.45
C HIS A 845 30.54 -7.08 -13.83
N LYS A 846 29.65 -6.09 -14.01
CA LYS A 846 29.50 -5.35 -15.27
C LYS A 846 30.56 -4.26 -15.37
N ARG A 847 30.98 -3.96 -16.60
CA ARG A 847 31.96 -2.90 -16.85
C ARG A 847 31.37 -1.53 -16.53
N SER A 848 32.03 -0.76 -15.68
CA SER A 848 31.66 0.61 -15.36
C SER A 848 31.99 1.56 -16.51
N THR A 849 31.08 2.53 -16.80
CA THR A 849 31.34 3.62 -17.75
C THR A 849 31.71 4.92 -17.05
N GLY A 850 31.62 4.99 -15.72
CA GLY A 850 31.83 6.20 -14.91
C GLY A 850 30.72 7.26 -15.05
N LYS A 851 29.59 6.92 -15.69
CA LYS A 851 28.45 7.82 -15.92
C LYS A 851 27.10 7.16 -15.53
N SER A 852 27.16 6.16 -14.65
CA SER A 852 25.96 5.50 -14.14
C SER A 852 25.48 6.20 -12.87
N LEU A 853 24.15 6.34 -12.73
CA LEU A 853 23.49 6.73 -11.48
C LEU A 853 22.86 5.50 -10.85
N TYR A 854 23.35 5.14 -9.67
CA TYR A 854 22.76 4.09 -8.81
C TYR A 854 21.83 4.75 -7.81
N ILE A 855 20.60 4.30 -7.74
CA ILE A 855 19.63 4.72 -6.73
C ILE A 855 19.30 3.51 -5.84
N LEU A 856 19.51 3.67 -4.53
CA LEU A 856 19.21 2.65 -3.52
C LEU A 856 18.24 3.22 -2.48
N ASP A 857 17.20 2.47 -2.19
CA ASP A 857 16.21 2.82 -1.18
C ASP A 857 16.43 1.98 0.07
N GLU A 858 16.85 2.62 1.16
CA GLU A 858 17.15 2.03 2.48
C GLU A 858 17.98 0.74 2.39
N PRO A 859 19.20 0.77 1.79
CA PRO A 859 19.98 -0.43 1.55
C PRO A 859 20.50 -1.13 2.82
N THR A 860 20.39 -0.50 3.99
CA THR A 860 20.84 -1.06 5.28
C THR A 860 19.75 -1.81 6.04
N THR A 861 18.56 -1.89 5.49
CA THR A 861 17.42 -2.61 6.09
C THR A 861 17.79 -4.06 6.40
N GLY A 862 17.58 -4.49 7.66
CA GLY A 862 17.88 -5.86 8.13
C GLY A 862 19.37 -6.22 8.23
N LEU A 863 20.25 -5.22 8.23
CA LEU A 863 21.69 -5.43 8.30
C LEU A 863 22.29 -5.13 9.67
N HIS A 864 23.08 -6.05 10.15
CA HIS A 864 23.97 -5.78 11.28
C HIS A 864 25.06 -4.76 10.88
N THR A 865 25.58 -3.98 11.83
CA THR A 865 26.60 -2.93 11.57
C THR A 865 27.84 -3.47 10.84
N ASP A 866 28.25 -4.72 11.06
CA ASP A 866 29.34 -5.35 10.31
C ASP A 866 29.00 -5.59 8.83
N ASP A 867 27.75 -5.99 8.54
CA ASP A 867 27.28 -6.15 7.17
C ASP A 867 27.16 -4.81 6.45
N ILE A 868 26.75 -3.74 7.19
CA ILE A 868 26.74 -2.35 6.69
C ILE A 868 28.17 -1.92 6.32
N ALA A 869 29.16 -2.20 7.14
CA ALA A 869 30.56 -1.89 6.82
C ALA A 869 31.04 -2.56 5.53
N ARG A 870 30.62 -3.81 5.27
CA ARG A 870 30.91 -4.52 4.00
C ARG A 870 30.17 -3.89 2.81
N LEU A 871 28.87 -3.58 2.97
CA LEU A 871 28.07 -2.92 1.94
C LEU A 871 28.67 -1.56 1.55
N LEU A 872 29.07 -0.75 2.52
CA LEU A 872 29.70 0.55 2.29
C LEU A 872 30.98 0.44 1.43
N LYS A 873 31.83 -0.57 1.67
CA LYS A 873 33.01 -0.80 0.83
C LYS A 873 32.65 -1.01 -0.64
N VAL A 874 31.54 -1.71 -0.91
CA VAL A 874 31.03 -1.95 -2.25
C VAL A 874 30.50 -0.65 -2.87
N LEU A 875 29.69 0.12 -2.14
CA LEU A 875 29.12 1.38 -2.62
C LEU A 875 30.20 2.43 -2.89
N GLN A 876 31.20 2.52 -2.01
CA GLN A 876 32.35 3.41 -2.18
C GLN A 876 33.15 3.07 -3.44
N ARG A 877 33.34 1.77 -3.75
CA ARG A 877 34.01 1.31 -4.97
C ARG A 877 33.29 1.79 -6.24
N PHE A 878 31.95 1.77 -6.28
CA PHE A 878 31.19 2.30 -7.42
C PHE A 878 31.48 3.80 -7.64
N VAL A 879 31.58 4.57 -6.55
CA VAL A 879 31.88 6.00 -6.63
C VAL A 879 33.33 6.24 -7.09
N ASP A 880 34.28 5.42 -6.59
CA ASP A 880 35.69 5.48 -7.00
C ASP A 880 35.86 5.16 -8.49
N ASP A 881 35.01 4.32 -9.07
CA ASP A 881 34.91 4.04 -10.50
C ASP A 881 34.27 5.20 -11.32
N GLY A 882 33.99 6.35 -10.70
CA GLY A 882 33.46 7.57 -11.33
C GLY A 882 31.94 7.69 -11.39
N ASN A 883 31.20 6.69 -10.91
CA ASN A 883 29.73 6.71 -10.91
C ASN A 883 29.18 7.57 -9.77
N THR A 884 27.88 7.86 -9.84
CA THR A 884 27.14 8.51 -8.76
C THR A 884 26.29 7.47 -8.03
N VAL A 885 26.39 7.44 -6.71
CA VAL A 885 25.55 6.60 -5.84
C VAL A 885 24.67 7.51 -4.99
N LEU A 886 23.36 7.36 -5.11
CA LEU A 886 22.36 8.07 -4.34
C LEU A 886 21.61 7.06 -3.47
N VAL A 887 21.62 7.29 -2.15
CA VAL A 887 20.92 6.44 -1.18
C VAL A 887 19.87 7.26 -0.44
N ILE A 888 18.68 6.70 -0.23
CA ILE A 888 17.73 7.18 0.76
C ILE A 888 18.07 6.44 2.04
N GLU A 889 18.42 7.14 3.12
CA GLU A 889 18.90 6.49 4.32
C GLU A 889 18.53 7.20 5.62
N HIS A 890 18.42 6.39 6.68
CA HIS A 890 18.24 6.82 8.06
C HIS A 890 19.39 6.40 8.99
N ASN A 891 20.19 5.42 8.56
CA ASN A 891 21.30 4.91 9.35
C ASN A 891 22.45 5.93 9.40
N LEU A 892 22.77 6.43 10.60
CA LEU A 892 23.79 7.45 10.81
C LEU A 892 25.21 6.98 10.41
N ASP A 893 25.50 5.68 10.50
CA ASP A 893 26.80 5.14 10.10
C ASP A 893 27.01 5.18 8.58
N VAL A 894 25.93 5.11 7.80
CA VAL A 894 25.99 5.33 6.36
C VAL A 894 26.07 6.84 6.06
N ILE A 895 25.20 7.62 6.69
CA ILE A 895 25.08 9.06 6.44
C ILE A 895 26.41 9.77 6.73
N LYS A 896 27.12 9.41 7.82
CA LYS A 896 28.44 9.99 8.15
C LYS A 896 29.52 9.71 7.10
N THR A 897 29.35 8.66 6.26
CA THR A 897 30.31 8.32 5.19
C THR A 897 29.99 8.97 3.85
N ALA A 898 28.85 9.67 3.71
CA ALA A 898 28.44 10.32 2.48
C ALA A 898 29.33 11.52 2.13
N ASP A 899 29.52 11.78 0.84
CA ASP A 899 30.23 12.98 0.35
C ASP A 899 29.29 14.20 0.32
N HIS A 900 27.97 13.98 0.20
CA HIS A 900 26.96 15.03 0.14
C HIS A 900 25.65 14.54 0.73
N ILE A 901 25.00 15.38 1.53
CA ILE A 901 23.70 15.10 2.14
C ILE A 901 22.67 16.08 1.57
N ILE A 902 21.45 15.60 1.36
CA ILE A 902 20.26 16.40 1.06
C ILE A 902 19.24 16.02 2.13
N ASP A 903 19.01 16.91 3.09
CA ASP A 903 18.13 16.68 4.23
C ASP A 903 16.77 17.34 4.03
N LEU A 904 15.69 16.52 4.03
CA LEU A 904 14.30 16.97 3.84
C LEU A 904 13.57 17.03 5.20
N GLY A 905 12.74 18.03 5.34
CA GLY A 905 11.96 18.23 6.57
C GLY A 905 11.12 19.50 6.50
N PRO A 906 10.96 20.20 7.64
CA PRO A 906 11.40 19.80 8.99
C PRO A 906 10.61 18.64 9.59
N GLU A 907 9.34 18.49 9.21
CA GLU A 907 8.43 17.46 9.73
C GLU A 907 8.00 16.47 8.62
N GLY A 908 7.13 15.52 8.95
CA GLY A 908 6.46 14.65 7.99
C GLY A 908 5.14 15.25 7.47
N GLY A 909 4.64 14.75 6.34
CA GLY A 909 3.36 15.16 5.75
C GLY A 909 3.35 16.62 5.30
N VAL A 910 2.29 17.35 5.61
CA VAL A 910 2.09 18.76 5.19
C VAL A 910 3.17 19.69 5.77
N GLY A 911 3.66 19.43 6.97
CA GLY A 911 4.76 20.15 7.60
C GLY A 911 6.15 19.85 7.04
N GLY A 912 6.25 18.92 6.07
CA GLY A 912 7.49 18.52 5.42
C GLY A 912 7.66 19.12 4.03
N GLY A 913 8.42 18.40 3.19
CA GLY A 913 8.54 18.71 1.77
C GLY A 913 9.45 19.87 1.42
N GLN A 914 10.29 20.32 2.35
CA GLN A 914 11.27 21.39 2.17
C GLN A 914 12.69 20.83 2.29
N ILE A 915 13.67 21.52 1.70
CA ILE A 915 15.08 21.26 1.95
C ILE A 915 15.51 22.01 3.20
N VAL A 916 15.89 21.27 4.24
CA VAL A 916 16.34 21.83 5.51
C VAL A 916 17.84 22.14 5.47
N ALA A 917 18.62 21.22 4.93
CA ALA A 917 20.07 21.36 4.81
C ALA A 917 20.61 20.62 3.59
N THR A 918 21.69 21.14 3.01
CA THR A 918 22.47 20.45 1.97
C THR A 918 23.96 20.72 2.20
N GLY A 919 24.81 19.76 1.91
CA GLY A 919 26.26 19.92 2.06
C GLY A 919 26.95 18.64 2.52
N THR A 920 28.16 18.77 3.01
CA THR A 920 28.87 17.64 3.62
C THR A 920 28.25 17.28 4.99
N PRO A 921 28.47 16.08 5.52
CA PRO A 921 28.00 15.71 6.85
C PRO A 921 28.37 16.71 7.93
N GLU A 922 29.58 17.29 7.86
CA GLU A 922 30.08 18.28 8.80
C GLU A 922 29.36 19.63 8.71
N GLU A 923 28.90 20.01 7.50
CA GLU A 923 28.10 21.22 7.26
C GLU A 923 26.67 21.02 7.77
N VAL A 924 26.03 19.89 7.46
CA VAL A 924 24.67 19.58 7.89
C VAL A 924 24.59 19.45 9.43
N ALA A 925 25.62 18.90 10.09
CA ALA A 925 25.69 18.81 11.56
C ALA A 925 25.70 20.18 12.28
N LYS A 926 25.97 21.27 11.56
CA LYS A 926 25.93 22.65 12.11
C LYS A 926 24.55 23.30 12.00
N VAL A 927 23.64 22.76 11.18
CA VAL A 927 22.31 23.30 10.96
C VAL A 927 21.38 22.86 12.08
N LYS A 928 20.92 23.79 12.89
CA LYS A 928 20.09 23.51 14.09
C LYS A 928 18.71 22.94 13.76
N GLU A 929 18.16 23.32 12.62
CA GLU A 929 16.84 22.92 12.14
C GLU A 929 16.85 21.49 11.57
N SER A 930 18.02 20.94 11.25
CA SER A 930 18.19 19.59 10.76
C SER A 930 18.20 18.59 11.91
N PHE A 931 17.16 17.78 12.03
CA PHE A 931 17.16 16.67 12.99
C PHE A 931 18.27 15.65 12.68
N THR A 932 18.46 15.32 11.40
CA THR A 932 19.59 14.48 10.97
C THR A 932 20.92 15.04 11.42
N GLY A 933 21.13 16.37 11.25
CA GLY A 933 22.33 17.06 11.67
C GLY A 933 22.58 17.00 13.18
N GLN A 934 21.52 17.12 13.99
CA GLN A 934 21.62 17.03 15.45
C GLN A 934 22.17 15.66 15.92
N TYR A 935 21.60 14.55 15.41
CA TYR A 935 22.05 13.20 15.76
C TYR A 935 23.42 12.84 15.14
N LEU A 936 23.72 13.37 13.95
CA LEU A 936 24.97 13.14 13.24
C LEU A 936 26.18 13.74 13.96
N LYS A 937 25.99 14.83 14.70
CA LYS A 937 27.04 15.56 15.41
C LYS A 937 27.88 14.68 16.33
N ASP A 938 27.24 13.73 17.02
CA ASP A 938 27.91 12.84 17.95
C ASP A 938 28.66 11.69 17.22
N LYS A 939 28.21 11.32 16.02
CA LYS A 939 28.86 10.28 15.19
C LYS A 939 30.03 10.80 14.34
N LEU A 940 30.22 12.12 14.26
CA LEU A 940 31.33 12.78 13.54
C LEU A 940 32.53 13.14 14.46
N LYS A 941 32.39 12.99 15.78
CA LYS A 941 33.47 13.15 16.75
C LYS A 941 34.39 11.95 16.69
#